data_4598f9d430ffd22b96f11e492525a337
#
_entry.id   4598f9d430ffd22b96f11e492525a337
#
_cell.length_a   1.000
_cell.length_b   1.000
_cell.length_c   1.000
_cell.angle_alpha   90.00
_cell.angle_beta   90.00
_cell.angle_gamma   90.00
#
_symmetry.space_group_name_H-M   'P 1'
#
loop_
_entity.id
_entity.type
_entity.pdbx_description
1 polymer ?
#
loop_
_entity_poly.entity_id
_entity_poly.type
_entity_poly.pdbx_seq_one_letter_code
_entity_poly.pdbx_strand_id
1 'polypeptide(L)'
;MKKHLITLIGTFLICVPVFAQQTGSISGKVTGPDGDALPGVTVEAKGDVLPRPRTAITSETGAYRFQLLPPGNYELSFRLDGLGPQSKELRVLLQQNSSVDVKMQLESISEEVSVVAEIPLIDVTSTEIKASIDSEVIEQLPVGQEYRDLVKLIPGVQYSEEETRGPSAGGSGQDNVYLFDGVNVGLPLFGTLSAEPSSHDIAQVSIIKGGAKAVDFNRSGGFTIDSVSRSGTDRYRGEVSYQIQTDGMTGNRDTESDAEFERDRDWSVVNFGGPLVSENLYFYASYYRPTTTRDNRSNLYGAVPDSESTRDEIFGKLTFTPSNSILINGSYRDSDTDESGNSVTAEDRNGTASVGDDATLKILTLDGSWVATENSYLSFKFTDFQNETSSQPDNLLNFPIRSDGTVQLDVNNLDRQGTFSVPQPIAGEDAFNAFIAPLIGRYGFIENGVATGGGVTGVGSTISLNDFNRESFQLAYDHQLGAHDLHFGYQNSSDEEDLARTSNGWGSITVLGGRSTVPDGTPIFYEARFEQQSLEDVAGTISPVINSELQSQSIEINDNIKLNNWTFNIGIVASNDELFGQGLRENSSNLSGFELAPGNTYKMYEVDFDEMIQPRLGATWSPNGVDSVFASVARYYPAASSLPRAASWARNLRRSIRGFFDAQGNLIGVDPVRSSSGKFFQEGLTPRSIDEYIIGYSKQVNSRWTLKTHARYRYGQNFWEDTNNNARSRFEAPAPISQADYIPNLSDFRDEIGGSSYVIAELDDAFTKYYEAGVEADWRGSNSYFKGSYVWSHYYGNFDQDNSTTSNDANVFIGSSFIADGAGRQLWNNRYGNLRGDRRHQLKLYGYYNFNWNGSAGAYAVYQSGQPWEAWDVEVYRRFTGSSSDTSRFAEPAGSRTTSDHYQIDLNYTHNFKIGGRYNIQVAADVFNALDRQTGYNIQNKVNSANFGSSRSFFDPRRFQLAVKFQF
;
A
#
# COMPACT_ATOMS: atom_id res chain seq x y z
N MET A 1 -9.94 23.26 -17.71
CA MET A 1 -10.82 22.16 -18.15
C MET A 1 -11.35 22.28 -19.59
N LYS A 2 -12.09 23.28 -20.03
CA LYS A 2 -12.65 23.29 -21.42
C LYS A 2 -11.64 23.46 -22.58
N LYS A 3 -10.46 24.00 -22.36
CA LYS A 3 -9.42 24.15 -23.41
C LYS A 3 -8.57 22.88 -23.59
N HIS A 4 -8.37 22.10 -22.57
CA HIS A 4 -7.62 20.83 -22.64
C HIS A 4 -8.44 19.71 -23.28
N LEU A 5 -9.75 19.68 -23.10
CA LEU A 5 -10.62 18.66 -23.70
C LEU A 5 -10.70 18.78 -25.24
N ILE A 6 -10.64 19.98 -25.79
CA ILE A 6 -10.69 20.20 -27.25
C ILE A 6 -9.33 19.89 -27.90
N THR A 7 -8.23 20.12 -27.19
CA THR A 7 -6.88 19.77 -27.69
C THR A 7 -6.70 18.24 -27.63
N LEU A 8 -7.23 17.56 -26.60
CA LEU A 8 -7.18 16.10 -26.49
C LEU A 8 -7.96 15.40 -27.61
N ILE A 9 -9.13 15.90 -27.99
CA ILE A 9 -9.94 15.35 -29.10
C ILE A 9 -9.32 15.63 -30.48
N GLY A 10 -8.59 16.73 -30.62
CA GLY A 10 -7.92 17.10 -31.88
C GLY A 10 -6.63 16.33 -32.15
N THR A 11 -5.92 15.90 -31.10
CA THR A 11 -4.67 15.11 -31.22
C THR A 11 -4.97 13.61 -31.39
N PHE A 12 -6.17 13.16 -31.04
CA PHE A 12 -6.59 11.76 -31.13
C PHE A 12 -6.79 11.23 -32.57
N LEU A 13 -6.76 12.11 -33.55
CA LEU A 13 -7.04 11.76 -34.96
C LEU A 13 -5.80 11.44 -35.82
N ILE A 14 -4.57 11.50 -35.27
CA ILE A 14 -3.35 11.27 -36.08
C ILE A 14 -2.35 10.27 -35.43
N CYS A 15 -2.58 9.79 -34.21
CA CYS A 15 -1.74 8.74 -33.62
C CYS A 15 -2.43 7.37 -33.82
N VAL A 16 -1.78 6.48 -34.52
CA VAL A 16 -2.15 5.06 -34.54
C VAL A 16 -1.96 4.56 -33.10
N PRO A 17 -3.01 4.20 -32.37
CA PRO A 17 -2.87 3.77 -30.98
C PRO A 17 -2.18 2.42 -30.90
N VAL A 18 -1.27 2.30 -29.96
CA VAL A 18 -0.49 1.11 -29.62
C VAL A 18 -0.81 0.75 -28.16
N PHE A 19 -1.06 -0.51 -27.78
CA PHE A 19 -1.92 -0.89 -26.65
C PHE A 19 -1.43 -2.05 -25.73
N ALA A 20 -1.43 -1.98 -24.38
CA ALA A 20 -1.10 -3.03 -23.39
C ALA A 20 -2.21 -3.37 -22.38
N GLN A 21 -2.33 -4.62 -21.89
CA GLN A 21 -3.41 -5.09 -21.03
C GLN A 21 -2.97 -6.11 -19.96
N GLN A 22 -3.62 -6.09 -18.79
CA GLN A 22 -3.56 -7.18 -17.79
C GLN A 22 -4.31 -8.41 -18.29
N THR A 23 -3.59 -9.44 -18.69
CA THR A 23 -4.13 -10.57 -19.45
C THR A 23 -3.54 -11.89 -19.00
N GLY A 24 -4.20 -12.97 -19.43
CA GLY A 24 -3.64 -14.29 -19.48
C GLY A 24 -3.39 -14.75 -20.92
N SER A 25 -2.95 -15.96 -21.09
CA SER A 25 -2.72 -16.58 -22.41
C SER A 25 -3.16 -18.04 -22.45
N ILE A 26 -3.47 -18.51 -23.65
CA ILE A 26 -3.72 -19.91 -23.93
C ILE A 26 -2.71 -20.38 -24.97
N SER A 27 -2.09 -21.53 -24.76
CA SER A 27 -1.25 -22.18 -25.75
C SER A 27 -1.52 -23.69 -25.76
N GLY A 28 -1.16 -24.37 -26.83
CA GLY A 28 -1.30 -25.81 -26.87
C GLY A 28 -0.87 -26.39 -28.22
N LYS A 29 -0.99 -27.70 -28.35
CA LYS A 29 -0.69 -28.45 -29.57
C LYS A 29 -1.89 -29.28 -29.98
N VAL A 30 -2.18 -29.24 -31.28
CA VAL A 30 -3.21 -30.10 -31.87
C VAL A 30 -2.51 -31.26 -32.62
N THR A 31 -2.97 -32.47 -32.33
CA THR A 31 -2.47 -33.69 -32.93
C THR A 31 -3.60 -34.51 -33.57
N GLY A 32 -3.27 -35.30 -34.58
CA GLY A 32 -4.20 -36.22 -35.24
C GLY A 32 -4.40 -37.52 -34.44
N PRO A 33 -5.21 -38.45 -35.03
CA PRO A 33 -5.48 -39.75 -34.44
C PRO A 33 -4.21 -40.58 -34.19
N ASP A 34 -3.21 -40.42 -35.01
CA ASP A 34 -1.95 -41.16 -34.94
C ASP A 34 -0.89 -40.47 -34.07
N GLY A 35 -1.20 -39.29 -33.55
CA GLY A 35 -0.31 -38.47 -32.71
C GLY A 35 0.59 -37.50 -33.47
N ASP A 36 0.46 -37.43 -34.80
CA ASP A 36 1.19 -36.48 -35.64
C ASP A 36 0.66 -35.06 -35.47
N ALA A 37 1.52 -34.06 -35.62
CA ALA A 37 1.14 -32.66 -35.53
C ALA A 37 0.15 -32.30 -36.66
N LEU A 38 -0.90 -31.56 -36.34
CA LEU A 38 -1.90 -31.09 -37.31
C LEU A 38 -1.73 -29.60 -37.60
N PRO A 39 -1.08 -29.22 -38.71
CA PRO A 39 -1.08 -27.84 -39.18
C PRO A 39 -2.41 -27.43 -39.79
N GLY A 40 -2.73 -26.12 -39.75
CA GLY A 40 -3.92 -25.57 -40.43
C GLY A 40 -5.24 -25.79 -39.69
N VAL A 41 -5.25 -26.31 -38.49
CA VAL A 41 -6.45 -26.37 -37.67
C VAL A 41 -6.85 -24.96 -37.26
N THR A 42 -8.10 -24.61 -37.54
CA THR A 42 -8.68 -23.35 -37.04
C THR A 42 -9.11 -23.53 -35.60
N VAL A 43 -8.49 -22.77 -34.70
CA VAL A 43 -8.85 -22.69 -33.26
C VAL A 43 -9.54 -21.37 -33.01
N GLU A 44 -10.73 -21.40 -32.42
CA GLU A 44 -11.49 -20.21 -32.04
C GLU A 44 -11.63 -20.18 -30.50
N ALA A 45 -11.29 -19.05 -29.89
CA ALA A 45 -11.47 -18.77 -28.47
C ALA A 45 -12.62 -17.78 -28.29
N LYS A 46 -13.68 -18.23 -27.61
CA LYS A 46 -14.86 -17.43 -27.25
C LYS A 46 -14.95 -17.32 -25.74
N GLY A 47 -15.11 -16.11 -25.19
CA GLY A 47 -15.29 -15.85 -23.76
C GLY A 47 -16.45 -14.90 -23.51
N ASP A 48 -17.11 -15.00 -22.37
CA ASP A 48 -18.22 -14.15 -21.98
C ASP A 48 -17.79 -12.68 -21.73
N VAL A 49 -16.52 -12.49 -21.36
CA VAL A 49 -15.88 -11.18 -21.16
C VAL A 49 -15.22 -10.60 -22.43
N LEU A 50 -15.23 -11.35 -23.53
CA LEU A 50 -14.62 -10.95 -24.79
C LEU A 50 -15.72 -10.62 -25.81
N PRO A 51 -15.89 -9.34 -26.26
CA PRO A 51 -16.96 -8.96 -27.18
C PRO A 51 -16.93 -9.73 -28.51
N ARG A 52 -15.72 -10.09 -29.01
CA ARG A 52 -15.55 -10.86 -30.24
C ARG A 52 -14.65 -12.06 -30.04
N PRO A 53 -15.00 -13.24 -30.61
CA PRO A 53 -14.10 -14.39 -30.60
C PRO A 53 -12.76 -14.08 -31.26
N ARG A 54 -11.67 -14.70 -30.76
CA ARG A 54 -10.36 -14.67 -31.38
C ARG A 54 -10.08 -15.98 -32.10
N THR A 55 -9.36 -15.92 -33.22
CA THR A 55 -9.02 -17.09 -34.02
C THR A 55 -7.53 -17.22 -34.21
N ALA A 56 -6.99 -18.43 -34.08
CA ALA A 56 -5.62 -18.82 -34.40
C ALA A 56 -5.61 -20.00 -35.31
N ILE A 57 -4.56 -20.13 -36.12
CA ILE A 57 -4.35 -21.29 -36.99
C ILE A 57 -3.12 -22.05 -36.48
N THR A 58 -3.18 -23.38 -36.41
CA THR A 58 -2.05 -24.19 -35.95
C THR A 58 -0.89 -24.16 -36.95
N SER A 59 0.34 -24.02 -36.43
CA SER A 59 1.58 -24.02 -37.15
C SER A 59 1.92 -25.41 -37.72
N GLU A 60 3.04 -25.50 -38.48
CA GLU A 60 3.58 -26.79 -38.98
C GLU A 60 3.82 -27.82 -37.89
N THR A 61 4.05 -27.38 -36.66
CA THR A 61 4.24 -28.26 -35.49
C THR A 61 2.94 -28.58 -34.75
N GLY A 62 1.79 -28.11 -35.26
CA GLY A 62 0.48 -28.23 -34.62
C GLY A 62 0.27 -27.27 -33.45
N ALA A 63 1.18 -26.36 -33.20
CA ALA A 63 1.08 -25.42 -32.08
C ALA A 63 0.12 -24.25 -32.40
N TYR A 64 -0.63 -23.82 -31.39
CA TYR A 64 -1.46 -22.63 -31.47
C TYR A 64 -1.30 -21.79 -30.19
N ARG A 65 -1.65 -20.50 -30.25
CA ARG A 65 -1.52 -19.59 -29.13
C ARG A 65 -2.51 -18.44 -29.22
N PHE A 66 -3.06 -18.07 -28.06
CA PHE A 66 -3.80 -16.84 -27.85
C PHE A 66 -3.10 -16.05 -26.72
N GLN A 67 -2.65 -14.88 -27.03
CA GLN A 67 -2.07 -13.94 -26.08
C GLN A 67 -3.05 -12.83 -25.75
N LEU A 68 -2.80 -12.15 -24.64
CA LEU A 68 -3.52 -10.95 -24.25
C LEU A 68 -5.04 -11.19 -24.17
N LEU A 69 -5.44 -12.31 -23.52
CA LEU A 69 -6.84 -12.61 -23.26
C LEU A 69 -7.25 -12.05 -21.90
N PRO A 70 -8.37 -11.33 -21.80
CA PRO A 70 -8.96 -10.98 -20.49
C PRO A 70 -9.16 -12.21 -19.63
N PRO A 71 -8.93 -12.13 -18.29
CA PRO A 71 -9.26 -13.24 -17.40
C PRO A 71 -10.76 -13.55 -17.44
N GLY A 72 -11.09 -14.84 -17.48
CA GLY A 72 -12.49 -15.29 -17.58
C GLY A 72 -12.64 -16.71 -18.07
N ASN A 73 -13.88 -17.13 -18.31
CA ASN A 73 -14.20 -18.45 -18.84
C ASN A 73 -14.22 -18.41 -20.38
N TYR A 74 -13.58 -19.41 -20.98
CA TYR A 74 -13.44 -19.52 -22.43
C TYR A 74 -13.85 -20.89 -22.91
N GLU A 75 -14.45 -20.93 -24.10
CA GLU A 75 -14.65 -22.12 -24.93
C GLU A 75 -13.69 -22.05 -26.12
N LEU A 76 -12.82 -23.07 -26.25
CA LEU A 76 -12.00 -23.27 -27.44
C LEU A 76 -12.69 -24.25 -28.36
N SER A 77 -12.90 -23.89 -29.63
CA SER A 77 -13.37 -24.80 -30.65
C SER A 77 -12.28 -25.04 -31.70
N PHE A 78 -12.12 -26.31 -32.08
CA PHE A 78 -11.09 -26.80 -32.98
C PHE A 78 -11.75 -27.38 -34.22
N ARG A 79 -11.39 -26.89 -35.43
CA ARG A 79 -11.99 -27.31 -36.70
C ARG A 79 -10.93 -27.51 -37.76
N LEU A 80 -11.01 -28.67 -38.44
CA LEU A 80 -10.23 -28.99 -39.63
C LEU A 80 -11.07 -29.92 -40.53
N ASP A 81 -11.15 -29.64 -41.81
CA ASP A 81 -11.93 -30.44 -42.75
C ASP A 81 -11.49 -31.91 -42.73
N GLY A 82 -12.45 -32.83 -42.61
CA GLY A 82 -12.20 -34.28 -42.53
C GLY A 82 -11.94 -34.81 -41.11
N LEU A 83 -11.92 -33.95 -40.09
CA LEU A 83 -11.82 -34.35 -38.69
C LEU A 83 -13.04 -33.87 -37.91
N GLY A 84 -13.43 -34.67 -36.92
CA GLY A 84 -14.56 -34.29 -36.01
C GLY A 84 -14.22 -33.04 -35.22
N PRO A 85 -15.14 -32.03 -35.17
CA PRO A 85 -14.92 -30.83 -34.36
C PRO A 85 -14.79 -31.19 -32.88
N GLN A 86 -13.91 -30.46 -32.20
CA GLN A 86 -13.71 -30.60 -30.74
C GLN A 86 -13.96 -29.28 -30.05
N SER A 87 -14.52 -29.29 -28.83
CA SER A 87 -14.59 -28.12 -27.96
C SER A 87 -13.98 -28.42 -26.59
N LYS A 88 -13.41 -27.37 -25.96
CA LYS A 88 -12.82 -27.42 -24.63
C LYS A 88 -13.19 -26.16 -23.88
N GLU A 89 -13.76 -26.31 -22.70
CA GLU A 89 -13.98 -25.19 -21.78
C GLU A 89 -12.78 -25.07 -20.83
N LEU A 90 -12.31 -23.84 -20.60
CA LEU A 90 -11.22 -23.54 -19.65
C LEU A 90 -11.41 -22.14 -19.06
N ARG A 91 -10.68 -21.88 -17.99
CA ARG A 91 -10.58 -20.57 -17.39
C ARG A 91 -9.21 -19.97 -17.65
N VAL A 92 -9.18 -18.74 -18.16
CA VAL A 92 -7.95 -17.95 -18.31
C VAL A 92 -7.74 -17.17 -17.01
N LEU A 93 -6.56 -17.34 -16.42
CA LEU A 93 -6.15 -16.67 -15.20
C LEU A 93 -5.18 -15.53 -15.53
N LEU A 94 -5.23 -14.47 -14.73
CA LEU A 94 -4.38 -13.29 -14.85
C LEU A 94 -2.88 -13.67 -14.82
N GLN A 95 -2.11 -13.17 -15.78
CA GLN A 95 -0.67 -13.39 -15.89
C GLN A 95 -0.26 -14.89 -15.92
N GLN A 96 -1.15 -15.77 -16.36
CA GLN A 96 -0.90 -17.20 -16.44
C GLN A 96 -1.08 -17.70 -17.88
N ASN A 97 -0.24 -18.66 -18.29
CA ASN A 97 -0.44 -19.40 -19.52
C ASN A 97 -1.16 -20.72 -19.25
N SER A 98 -2.33 -20.90 -19.88
CA SER A 98 -3.12 -22.15 -19.82
C SER A 98 -2.73 -23.03 -21.01
N SER A 99 -2.10 -24.18 -20.74
CA SER A 99 -1.70 -25.13 -21.81
C SER A 99 -2.83 -26.13 -22.06
N VAL A 100 -3.36 -26.17 -23.29
CA VAL A 100 -4.46 -27.08 -23.69
C VAL A 100 -4.06 -27.84 -24.95
N ASP A 101 -3.64 -29.10 -24.80
CA ASP A 101 -3.35 -29.98 -25.90
C ASP A 101 -4.59 -30.75 -26.33
N VAL A 102 -4.81 -30.89 -27.64
CA VAL A 102 -5.99 -31.54 -28.20
C VAL A 102 -5.60 -32.60 -29.21
N LYS A 103 -6.22 -33.77 -29.07
CA LYS A 103 -6.11 -34.84 -30.04
C LYS A 103 -7.40 -34.94 -30.87
N MET A 104 -7.39 -34.51 -32.12
CA MET A 104 -8.53 -34.60 -33.03
C MET A 104 -8.70 -36.04 -33.53
N GLN A 105 -9.95 -36.44 -33.77
CA GLN A 105 -10.28 -37.76 -34.31
C GLN A 105 -10.93 -37.64 -35.69
N LEU A 106 -10.91 -38.70 -36.48
CA LEU A 106 -11.61 -38.76 -37.77
C LEU A 106 -13.13 -38.55 -37.56
N GLU A 107 -13.76 -37.85 -38.50
CA GLU A 107 -15.19 -37.63 -38.50
C GLU A 107 -15.90 -38.98 -38.61
N SER A 108 -16.29 -39.57 -37.52
CA SER A 108 -17.21 -40.69 -37.44
C SER A 108 -18.60 -40.13 -37.12
N ILE A 109 -19.65 -40.82 -37.55
CA ILE A 109 -21.06 -40.47 -37.29
C ILE A 109 -21.32 -40.57 -35.77
N SER A 110 -20.85 -39.60 -35.02
CA SER A 110 -21.03 -39.57 -33.58
C SER A 110 -21.03 -38.13 -33.07
N GLU A 111 -21.95 -37.86 -32.17
CA GLU A 111 -22.30 -36.64 -31.49
C GLU A 111 -21.10 -35.77 -31.10
N GLU A 112 -21.30 -34.48 -31.14
CA GLU A 112 -20.42 -33.46 -30.63
C GLU A 112 -19.99 -33.80 -29.18
N VAL A 113 -18.76 -34.22 -28.98
CA VAL A 113 -18.25 -34.60 -27.67
C VAL A 113 -17.70 -33.34 -27.04
N SER A 114 -18.55 -32.65 -26.26
CA SER A 114 -18.08 -31.64 -25.32
C SER A 114 -17.33 -32.34 -24.18
N VAL A 115 -16.01 -32.24 -24.16
CA VAL A 115 -15.20 -32.71 -23.05
C VAL A 115 -14.81 -31.46 -22.24
N VAL A 116 -15.34 -31.36 -21.01
CA VAL A 116 -14.83 -30.37 -20.06
C VAL A 116 -13.34 -30.66 -19.87
N ALA A 117 -12.47 -29.77 -20.35
CA ALA A 117 -11.04 -29.90 -20.14
C ALA A 117 -10.76 -29.77 -18.65
N GLU A 118 -10.04 -30.73 -18.08
CA GLU A 118 -9.45 -30.50 -16.78
C GLU A 118 -8.51 -29.31 -16.90
N ILE A 119 -8.79 -28.23 -16.16
CA ILE A 119 -7.99 -27.01 -16.14
C ILE A 119 -6.57 -27.40 -15.69
N PRO A 120 -5.50 -27.06 -16.42
CA PRO A 120 -4.16 -27.27 -15.91
C PRO A 120 -4.00 -26.51 -14.60
N LEU A 121 -3.80 -27.25 -13.50
CA LEU A 121 -3.71 -26.67 -12.16
C LEU A 121 -2.32 -26.06 -11.87
N ILE A 122 -1.35 -26.31 -12.77
CA ILE A 122 0.05 -25.87 -12.63
C ILE A 122 0.49 -25.20 -13.93
N ASP A 123 1.05 -23.99 -13.82
CA ASP A 123 1.81 -23.39 -14.92
C ASP A 123 3.22 -23.99 -14.92
N VAL A 124 3.46 -24.91 -15.86
CA VAL A 124 4.75 -25.62 -16.01
C VAL A 124 5.84 -24.78 -16.67
N THR A 125 5.55 -23.53 -17.03
CA THR A 125 6.48 -22.59 -17.67
C THR A 125 6.93 -21.46 -16.76
N SER A 126 6.31 -21.31 -15.59
CA SER A 126 6.60 -20.23 -14.64
C SER A 126 7.73 -20.59 -13.68
N THR A 127 8.56 -19.60 -13.40
CA THR A 127 9.62 -19.64 -12.36
C THR A 127 9.23 -18.87 -11.10
N GLU A 128 7.98 -18.44 -11.01
CA GLU A 128 7.45 -17.56 -9.97
C GLU A 128 6.77 -18.34 -8.85
N ILE A 129 6.91 -17.86 -7.62
CA ILE A 129 6.03 -18.24 -6.50
C ILE A 129 4.76 -17.41 -6.64
N LYS A 130 3.73 -18.00 -7.26
CA LYS A 130 2.52 -17.31 -7.68
C LYS A 130 1.26 -17.97 -7.14
N ALA A 131 0.29 -17.15 -6.76
CA ALA A 131 -1.07 -17.55 -6.42
C ALA A 131 -2.07 -16.70 -7.22
N SER A 132 -3.19 -17.30 -7.60
CA SER A 132 -4.32 -16.61 -8.21
C SER A 132 -5.59 -16.91 -7.41
N ILE A 133 -6.40 -15.88 -7.18
CA ILE A 133 -7.67 -15.96 -6.45
C ILE A 133 -8.73 -15.36 -7.36
N ASP A 134 -9.78 -16.10 -7.61
CA ASP A 134 -10.91 -15.64 -8.43
C ASP A 134 -12.08 -15.12 -7.59
N SER A 135 -13.00 -14.40 -8.22
CA SER A 135 -14.16 -13.84 -7.55
C SER A 135 -15.04 -14.90 -6.87
N GLU A 136 -15.13 -16.11 -7.43
CA GLU A 136 -15.90 -17.20 -6.82
C GLU A 136 -15.32 -17.59 -5.45
N VAL A 137 -13.99 -17.69 -5.33
CA VAL A 137 -13.31 -17.97 -4.06
C VAL A 137 -13.52 -16.82 -3.08
N ILE A 138 -13.43 -15.56 -3.55
CA ILE A 138 -13.62 -14.38 -2.70
C ILE A 138 -15.06 -14.36 -2.14
N GLU A 139 -16.07 -14.62 -2.97
CA GLU A 139 -17.49 -14.57 -2.58
C GLU A 139 -17.93 -15.71 -1.64
N GLN A 140 -17.21 -16.82 -1.62
CA GLN A 140 -17.54 -18.01 -0.83
C GLN A 140 -16.75 -18.11 0.50
N LEU A 141 -15.83 -17.19 0.74
CA LEU A 141 -15.02 -17.17 1.94
C LEU A 141 -15.33 -15.95 2.82
N PRO A 142 -15.11 -16.05 4.14
CA PRO A 142 -15.23 -14.91 5.04
C PRO A 142 -14.02 -13.97 4.84
N VAL A 143 -13.97 -13.33 3.68
CA VAL A 143 -13.01 -12.26 3.36
C VAL A 143 -13.66 -10.93 3.70
N GLY A 144 -12.92 -9.96 4.21
CA GLY A 144 -13.44 -8.62 4.47
C GLY A 144 -13.83 -7.89 3.19
N GLN A 145 -14.25 -6.64 3.32
CA GLN A 145 -14.75 -5.82 2.20
C GLN A 145 -13.66 -4.97 1.55
N GLU A 146 -12.51 -4.80 2.24
CA GLU A 146 -11.42 -3.97 1.75
C GLU A 146 -10.42 -4.77 0.91
N TYR A 147 -9.70 -4.08 0.05
CA TYR A 147 -8.70 -4.68 -0.83
C TYR A 147 -7.61 -5.45 -0.05
N ARG A 148 -7.14 -4.91 1.08
CA ARG A 148 -6.14 -5.55 1.93
C ARG A 148 -6.58 -6.87 2.54
N ASP A 149 -7.88 -7.07 2.70
CA ASP A 149 -8.41 -8.31 3.27
C ASP A 149 -8.11 -9.55 2.41
N LEU A 150 -7.91 -9.35 1.11
CA LEU A 150 -7.52 -10.41 0.19
C LEU A 150 -6.11 -10.95 0.49
N VAL A 151 -5.26 -10.13 1.08
CA VAL A 151 -3.86 -10.48 1.40
C VAL A 151 -3.79 -11.59 2.44
N LYS A 152 -4.81 -11.71 3.32
CA LYS A 152 -4.86 -12.80 4.31
C LYS A 152 -4.88 -14.20 3.69
N LEU A 153 -5.38 -14.32 2.46
CA LEU A 153 -5.42 -15.60 1.74
C LEU A 153 -4.06 -16.03 1.15
N ILE A 154 -3.05 -15.15 1.17
CA ILE A 154 -1.76 -15.41 0.52
C ILE A 154 -0.86 -16.21 1.46
N PRO A 155 -0.33 -17.38 1.03
CA PRO A 155 0.62 -18.14 1.83
C PRO A 155 1.89 -17.35 2.18
N GLY A 156 2.29 -17.36 3.45
CA GLY A 156 3.52 -16.72 3.92
C GLY A 156 3.46 -15.20 4.03
N VAL A 157 2.38 -14.56 3.61
CA VAL A 157 2.17 -13.14 3.86
C VAL A 157 1.58 -12.96 5.24
N GLN A 158 2.22 -12.11 6.06
CA GLN A 158 1.67 -11.74 7.35
C GLN A 158 0.47 -10.84 7.13
N TYR A 159 -0.63 -11.20 7.73
CA TYR A 159 -1.73 -10.30 7.92
C TYR A 159 -1.48 -9.51 9.21
N SER A 160 -1.42 -8.20 9.10
CA SER A 160 -1.39 -7.27 10.22
C SER A 160 -2.60 -6.36 10.09
N GLU A 161 -3.36 -6.21 11.16
CA GLU A 161 -4.44 -5.23 11.23
C GLU A 161 -3.89 -3.80 11.38
N GLU A 162 -2.59 -3.65 11.46
CA GLU A 162 -1.93 -2.36 11.50
C GLU A 162 -1.78 -1.79 10.09
N GLU A 163 -2.56 -0.75 9.82
CA GLU A 163 -2.64 -0.12 8.50
C GLU A 163 -1.31 0.46 8.01
N THR A 164 -0.51 0.97 8.93
CA THR A 164 0.70 1.73 8.60
C THR A 164 1.85 0.87 8.10
N ARG A 165 1.97 -0.36 8.59
CA ARG A 165 3.05 -1.26 8.16
C ARG A 165 2.67 -2.08 6.97
N GLY A 166 1.39 -2.34 6.83
CA GLY A 166 0.89 -3.23 5.81
C GLY A 166 1.38 -4.67 5.98
N PRO A 167 0.91 -5.54 5.10
CA PRO A 167 1.32 -6.93 5.07
C PRO A 167 2.78 -7.07 4.59
N SER A 168 3.49 -8.07 5.07
CA SER A 168 4.87 -8.33 4.67
C SER A 168 5.15 -9.81 4.39
N ALA A 169 6.14 -10.08 3.55
CA ALA A 169 6.61 -11.40 3.19
C ALA A 169 8.15 -11.40 3.02
N GLY A 170 8.86 -11.00 4.07
CA GLY A 170 10.31 -10.94 4.09
C GLY A 170 10.87 -9.66 3.45
N GLY A 171 10.20 -8.55 3.65
CA GLY A 171 10.59 -7.20 3.28
C GLY A 171 9.78 -6.20 4.09
N SER A 172 9.96 -4.93 3.82
CA SER A 172 9.10 -3.87 4.33
C SER A 172 7.72 -3.91 3.67
N GLY A 173 6.67 -3.51 4.38
CA GLY A 173 5.34 -3.31 3.79
C GLY A 173 5.32 -2.28 2.67
N GLN A 174 6.26 -1.33 2.67
CA GLN A 174 6.46 -0.34 1.61
C GLN A 174 7.12 -0.90 0.35
N ASP A 175 7.76 -2.06 0.44
CA ASP A 175 8.39 -2.73 -0.69
C ASP A 175 7.38 -3.49 -1.57
N ASN A 176 6.13 -3.56 -1.14
CA ASN A 176 5.08 -4.21 -1.90
C ASN A 176 4.59 -3.31 -3.04
N VAL A 177 4.05 -3.94 -4.07
CA VAL A 177 3.38 -3.26 -5.17
C VAL A 177 1.93 -3.72 -5.23
N TYR A 178 1.02 -2.76 -5.20
CA TYR A 178 -0.42 -2.98 -5.21
C TYR A 178 -1.01 -2.44 -6.51
N LEU A 179 -1.44 -3.31 -7.41
CA LEU A 179 -1.99 -2.93 -8.71
C LEU A 179 -3.49 -3.20 -8.77
N PHE A 180 -4.24 -2.23 -9.28
CA PHE A 180 -5.64 -2.38 -9.63
C PHE A 180 -5.86 -1.90 -11.06
N ASP A 181 -6.29 -2.77 -11.97
CA ASP A 181 -6.31 -2.53 -13.42
C ASP A 181 -4.96 -1.99 -13.94
N GLY A 182 -3.84 -2.41 -13.29
CA GLY A 182 -2.48 -2.00 -13.61
C GLY A 182 -2.05 -0.63 -13.08
N VAL A 183 -2.93 0.08 -12.39
CA VAL A 183 -2.57 1.27 -11.61
C VAL A 183 -1.94 0.85 -10.30
N ASN A 184 -0.80 1.40 -9.96
CA ASN A 184 -0.27 1.23 -8.61
C ASN A 184 -1.07 2.12 -7.65
N VAL A 185 -1.90 1.49 -6.81
CA VAL A 185 -2.75 2.14 -5.79
C VAL A 185 -2.03 2.33 -4.45
N GLY A 186 -0.75 1.98 -4.36
CA GLY A 186 0.10 2.42 -3.25
C GLY A 186 0.30 3.93 -3.30
N LEU A 187 0.28 4.58 -2.14
CA LEU A 187 0.42 6.03 -2.03
C LEU A 187 1.72 6.48 -2.70
N PRO A 188 1.67 7.42 -3.66
CA PRO A 188 2.85 8.00 -4.28
C PRO A 188 3.86 8.48 -3.24
N LEU A 189 5.15 8.26 -3.48
CA LEU A 189 6.26 8.60 -2.60
C LEU A 189 6.31 7.89 -1.23
N PHE A 190 5.29 7.09 -0.87
CA PHE A 190 5.26 6.33 0.40
C PHE A 190 5.31 4.82 0.21
N GLY A 191 4.71 4.32 -0.85
CA GLY A 191 4.61 2.89 -1.11
C GLY A 191 3.63 2.12 -0.21
N THR A 192 2.95 2.80 0.72
CA THR A 192 1.94 2.17 1.58
C THR A 192 0.60 2.08 0.88
N LEU A 193 -0.19 1.05 1.20
CA LEU A 193 -1.56 0.93 0.71
C LEU A 193 -2.47 1.86 1.53
N SER A 194 -2.88 2.99 0.96
CA SER A 194 -3.72 3.99 1.62
C SER A 194 -5.06 4.20 0.94
N ALA A 195 -5.13 4.05 -0.37
CA ALA A 195 -6.35 4.17 -1.15
C ALA A 195 -6.77 2.78 -1.61
N GLU A 196 -7.78 2.22 -0.95
CA GLU A 196 -8.20 0.83 -1.20
C GLU A 196 -9.45 0.79 -2.07
N PRO A 197 -9.35 0.32 -3.33
CA PRO A 197 -10.52 0.10 -4.14
C PRO A 197 -11.42 -0.97 -3.52
N SER A 198 -12.71 -0.88 -3.76
CA SER A 198 -13.69 -1.87 -3.30
C SER A 198 -13.38 -3.27 -3.82
N SER A 199 -13.41 -4.28 -2.96
CA SER A 199 -13.24 -5.69 -3.35
C SER A 199 -14.38 -6.22 -4.23
N HIS A 200 -15.54 -5.57 -4.22
CA HIS A 200 -16.72 -5.95 -5.02
C HIS A 200 -16.49 -5.82 -6.52
N ASP A 201 -15.63 -4.90 -6.94
CA ASP A 201 -15.29 -4.70 -8.34
C ASP A 201 -14.26 -5.70 -8.86
N ILE A 202 -13.66 -6.51 -8.01
CA ILE A 202 -12.59 -7.41 -8.39
C ILE A 202 -13.13 -8.67 -9.06
N ALA A 203 -12.65 -8.96 -10.26
CA ALA A 203 -12.90 -10.21 -10.97
C ALA A 203 -11.87 -11.29 -10.60
N GLN A 204 -10.61 -10.89 -10.46
CA GLN A 204 -9.50 -11.79 -10.17
C GLN A 204 -8.33 -11.05 -9.54
N VAL A 205 -7.58 -11.78 -8.72
CA VAL A 205 -6.33 -11.31 -8.11
C VAL A 205 -5.20 -12.27 -8.45
N SER A 206 -4.06 -11.75 -8.86
CA SER A 206 -2.79 -12.47 -9.04
C SER A 206 -1.77 -11.95 -8.05
N ILE A 207 -1.06 -12.84 -7.38
CA ILE A 207 -0.06 -12.48 -6.39
C ILE A 207 1.26 -13.14 -6.73
N ILE A 208 2.32 -12.34 -6.86
CA ILE A 208 3.69 -12.80 -7.09
C ILE A 208 4.50 -12.49 -5.83
N LYS A 209 4.96 -13.54 -5.14
CA LYS A 209 5.79 -13.40 -3.94
C LYS A 209 7.28 -13.36 -4.23
N GLY A 210 7.70 -13.86 -5.37
CA GLY A 210 9.09 -13.87 -5.79
C GLY A 210 9.30 -14.56 -7.12
N GLY A 211 10.51 -14.47 -7.68
CA GLY A 211 10.87 -15.00 -8.98
C GLY A 211 10.30 -14.21 -10.15
N ALA A 212 9.92 -12.93 -9.93
CA ALA A 212 9.32 -12.09 -10.96
C ALA A 212 10.19 -12.00 -12.22
N LYS A 213 9.57 -12.16 -13.37
CA LYS A 213 10.21 -11.99 -14.70
C LYS A 213 10.45 -10.49 -14.97
N ALA A 214 11.20 -10.19 -16.02
CA ALA A 214 11.34 -8.84 -16.55
C ALA A 214 10.16 -8.50 -17.46
N VAL A 215 8.98 -8.46 -16.86
CA VAL A 215 7.71 -8.07 -17.48
C VAL A 215 6.89 -7.29 -16.45
N ASP A 216 6.02 -6.40 -16.91
CA ASP A 216 5.18 -5.54 -16.05
C ASP A 216 5.99 -4.58 -15.12
N PHE A 217 7.24 -4.28 -15.45
CA PHE A 217 8.12 -3.34 -14.74
C PHE A 217 8.21 -3.59 -13.22
N ASN A 218 8.18 -4.85 -12.83
CA ASN A 218 8.12 -5.25 -11.44
C ASN A 218 9.44 -5.02 -10.71
N ARG A 219 9.49 -4.02 -9.83
CA ARG A 219 10.61 -3.68 -8.95
C ARG A 219 10.36 -4.02 -7.48
N SER A 220 9.27 -4.74 -7.18
CA SER A 220 8.85 -5.05 -5.80
C SER A 220 9.93 -5.77 -5.01
N GLY A 221 10.33 -5.18 -3.91
CA GLY A 221 11.18 -5.82 -2.90
C GLY A 221 10.42 -6.75 -1.95
N GLY A 222 9.10 -6.65 -1.93
CA GLY A 222 8.18 -7.46 -1.12
C GLY A 222 7.44 -8.49 -1.96
N PHE A 223 6.14 -8.31 -2.13
CA PHE A 223 5.29 -9.04 -3.08
C PHE A 223 4.53 -8.06 -3.98
N THR A 224 4.05 -8.56 -5.09
CA THR A 224 3.14 -7.81 -5.96
C THR A 224 1.77 -8.45 -5.92
N ILE A 225 0.74 -7.64 -5.67
CA ILE A 225 -0.65 -8.02 -5.84
C ILE A 225 -1.20 -7.26 -7.04
N ASP A 226 -1.80 -7.97 -7.97
CA ASP A 226 -2.34 -7.43 -9.20
C ASP A 226 -3.81 -7.84 -9.33
N SER A 227 -4.71 -6.89 -9.37
CA SER A 227 -6.15 -7.10 -9.39
C SER A 227 -6.74 -6.53 -10.66
N VAL A 228 -7.67 -7.28 -11.24
CA VAL A 228 -8.42 -6.85 -12.42
C VAL A 228 -9.87 -6.67 -12.03
N SER A 229 -10.44 -5.54 -12.44
CA SER A 229 -11.85 -5.24 -12.24
C SER A 229 -12.76 -6.08 -13.12
N ARG A 230 -14.03 -6.21 -12.68
CA ARG A 230 -15.11 -6.79 -13.48
C ARG A 230 -15.32 -6.01 -14.78
N SER A 231 -15.68 -6.72 -15.83
CA SER A 231 -16.03 -6.15 -17.13
C SER A 231 -17.49 -6.48 -17.48
N GLY A 232 -18.06 -5.73 -18.39
CA GLY A 232 -19.35 -6.11 -19.00
C GLY A 232 -19.24 -7.45 -19.73
N THR A 233 -20.37 -8.13 -19.88
CA THR A 233 -20.46 -9.42 -20.56
C THR A 233 -21.43 -9.32 -21.74
N ASP A 234 -21.59 -10.42 -22.49
CA ASP A 234 -22.53 -10.55 -23.60
C ASP A 234 -24.01 -10.45 -23.18
N ARG A 235 -24.27 -10.43 -21.87
CA ARG A 235 -25.61 -10.34 -21.27
C ARG A 235 -25.63 -9.27 -20.19
N TYR A 236 -26.83 -8.68 -20.02
CA TYR A 236 -27.06 -7.77 -18.90
C TYR A 236 -27.12 -8.57 -17.60
N ARG A 237 -26.28 -8.16 -16.64
CA ARG A 237 -26.23 -8.69 -15.28
C ARG A 237 -26.12 -7.54 -14.30
N GLY A 238 -26.70 -7.70 -13.13
CA GLY A 238 -26.56 -6.71 -12.08
C GLY A 238 -26.75 -7.31 -10.70
N GLU A 239 -26.29 -6.58 -9.71
CA GLU A 239 -26.41 -6.94 -8.30
C GLU A 239 -26.73 -5.70 -7.48
N VAL A 240 -27.63 -5.89 -6.50
CA VAL A 240 -27.85 -4.93 -5.42
C VAL A 240 -27.61 -5.68 -4.12
N SER A 241 -26.70 -5.20 -3.28
CA SER A 241 -26.41 -5.81 -2.00
C SER A 241 -26.40 -4.80 -0.86
N TYR A 242 -26.81 -5.28 0.30
CA TYR A 242 -26.73 -4.55 1.56
C TYR A 242 -26.18 -5.48 2.63
N GLN A 243 -25.23 -4.97 3.40
CA GLN A 243 -24.53 -5.71 4.43
C GLN A 243 -24.43 -4.87 5.69
N ILE A 244 -24.54 -5.52 6.86
CA ILE A 244 -24.49 -4.85 8.15
C ILE A 244 -23.62 -5.60 9.16
N GLN A 245 -23.02 -4.84 10.04
CA GLN A 245 -22.35 -5.27 11.27
C GLN A 245 -22.64 -4.20 12.34
N THR A 246 -23.55 -4.51 13.25
CA THR A 246 -23.89 -3.58 14.34
C THR A 246 -23.04 -3.82 15.57
N ASP A 247 -23.06 -2.89 16.50
CA ASP A 247 -22.40 -3.03 17.79
C ASP A 247 -22.78 -4.34 18.50
N GLY A 248 -24.07 -4.64 18.60
CA GLY A 248 -24.56 -5.92 19.18
C GLY A 248 -24.08 -7.19 18.46
N MET A 249 -23.45 -7.08 17.28
CA MET A 249 -22.82 -8.17 16.53
C MET A 249 -21.31 -8.24 16.76
N THR A 250 -20.72 -7.38 17.58
CA THR A 250 -19.28 -7.34 17.86
C THR A 250 -19.02 -7.65 19.32
N GLY A 251 -18.06 -8.51 19.61
CA GLY A 251 -17.63 -8.83 20.97
C GLY A 251 -16.87 -7.66 21.60
N ASN A 252 -16.82 -7.64 22.90
CA ASN A 252 -16.09 -6.60 23.66
C ASN A 252 -14.58 -6.77 23.50
N ARG A 253 -13.84 -5.68 23.51
CA ARG A 253 -12.38 -5.69 23.48
C ARG A 253 -11.81 -6.03 24.86
N ASP A 254 -10.83 -6.93 24.89
CA ASP A 254 -10.05 -7.30 26.09
C ASP A 254 -9.02 -6.22 26.47
N THR A 255 -9.33 -4.97 26.28
CA THR A 255 -8.44 -3.85 26.64
C THR A 255 -8.79 -3.36 28.04
N GLU A 256 -7.79 -2.91 28.82
CA GLU A 256 -8.00 -2.29 30.14
C GLU A 256 -8.71 -0.91 30.06
N SER A 257 -9.10 -0.49 28.87
CA SER A 257 -9.82 0.76 28.65
C SER A 257 -11.29 0.53 28.95
N ASP A 258 -11.79 1.17 29.99
CA ASP A 258 -13.20 1.19 30.38
C ASP A 258 -14.11 1.95 29.38
N ALA A 259 -13.56 2.48 28.29
CA ALA A 259 -14.30 3.17 27.26
C ALA A 259 -14.93 2.15 26.29
N GLU A 260 -16.10 1.68 26.64
CA GLU A 260 -16.97 0.98 25.70
C GLU A 260 -17.57 2.02 24.74
N PHE A 261 -17.30 1.85 23.43
CA PHE A 261 -17.98 2.61 22.39
C PHE A 261 -18.67 1.67 21.43
N GLU A 262 -19.83 2.06 21.02
CA GLU A 262 -20.62 1.33 20.04
C GLU A 262 -20.09 1.61 18.64
N ARG A 263 -20.09 0.60 17.78
CA ARG A 263 -19.67 0.73 16.39
C ARG A 263 -20.63 0.00 15.49
N ASP A 264 -21.28 0.77 14.63
CA ASP A 264 -22.09 0.26 13.55
C ASP A 264 -21.39 0.41 12.21
N ARG A 265 -21.52 -0.58 11.34
CA ARG A 265 -21.02 -0.56 9.97
C ARG A 265 -22.07 -1.08 9.04
N ASP A 266 -22.22 -0.44 7.91
CA ASP A 266 -23.00 -0.92 6.79
C ASP A 266 -22.31 -0.69 5.46
N TRP A 267 -22.69 -1.51 4.46
CA TRP A 267 -22.16 -1.45 3.12
C TRP A 267 -23.28 -1.62 2.11
N SER A 268 -23.44 -0.63 1.24
CA SER A 268 -24.36 -0.68 0.11
C SER A 268 -23.59 -0.83 -1.19
N VAL A 269 -23.99 -1.78 -2.02
CA VAL A 269 -23.37 -2.01 -3.34
C VAL A 269 -24.46 -2.12 -4.40
N VAL A 270 -24.25 -1.45 -5.52
CA VAL A 270 -25.05 -1.63 -6.73
C VAL A 270 -24.08 -1.77 -7.90
N ASN A 271 -24.24 -2.83 -8.69
CA ASN A 271 -23.48 -2.94 -9.93
C ASN A 271 -24.37 -3.40 -11.08
N PHE A 272 -23.97 -3.02 -12.30
CA PHE A 272 -24.67 -3.38 -13.51
C PHE A 272 -23.73 -3.36 -14.71
N GLY A 273 -23.83 -4.35 -15.59
CA GLY A 273 -23.04 -4.45 -16.80
C GLY A 273 -23.73 -5.22 -17.92
N GLY A 274 -23.18 -5.07 -19.12
CA GLY A 274 -23.69 -5.75 -20.30
C GLY A 274 -23.24 -5.11 -21.60
N PRO A 275 -23.83 -5.50 -22.76
CA PRO A 275 -23.46 -4.96 -24.05
C PRO A 275 -24.15 -3.59 -24.29
N LEU A 276 -23.36 -2.54 -24.61
CA LEU A 276 -23.85 -1.30 -25.19
C LEU A 276 -24.05 -1.45 -26.71
N VAL A 277 -23.08 -2.09 -27.36
CA VAL A 277 -23.13 -2.48 -28.77
C VAL A 277 -22.74 -3.95 -28.83
N SER A 278 -23.66 -4.81 -29.25
CA SER A 278 -23.41 -6.24 -29.37
C SER A 278 -22.13 -6.51 -30.18
N GLU A 279 -21.29 -7.42 -29.70
CA GLU A 279 -20.03 -7.84 -30.31
C GLU A 279 -18.94 -6.76 -30.38
N ASN A 280 -19.17 -5.52 -29.92
CA ASN A 280 -18.17 -4.46 -30.03
C ASN A 280 -17.87 -3.74 -28.72
N LEU A 281 -18.88 -3.39 -27.94
CA LEU A 281 -18.73 -2.52 -26.78
C LEU A 281 -19.54 -3.02 -25.60
N TYR A 282 -18.84 -3.35 -24.54
CA TYR A 282 -19.40 -3.74 -23.26
C TYR A 282 -19.13 -2.68 -22.21
N PHE A 283 -19.98 -2.61 -21.19
CA PHE A 283 -19.79 -1.71 -20.04
C PHE A 283 -20.01 -2.45 -18.73
N TYR A 284 -19.36 -1.96 -17.69
CA TYR A 284 -19.62 -2.29 -16.29
C TYR A 284 -19.63 -0.99 -15.50
N ALA A 285 -20.53 -0.88 -14.54
CA ALA A 285 -20.58 0.25 -13.61
C ALA A 285 -20.96 -0.25 -12.22
N SER A 286 -20.40 0.35 -11.18
CA SER A 286 -20.70 0.07 -9.80
C SER A 286 -20.77 1.34 -8.96
N TYR A 287 -21.53 1.24 -7.86
CA TYR A 287 -21.58 2.19 -6.77
C TYR A 287 -21.39 1.45 -5.45
N TYR A 288 -20.51 1.95 -4.60
CA TYR A 288 -20.18 1.36 -3.30
C TYR A 288 -20.20 2.45 -2.24
N ARG A 289 -20.93 2.17 -1.14
CA ARG A 289 -21.01 3.09 -0.01
C ARG A 289 -20.89 2.34 1.31
N PRO A 290 -19.70 2.31 1.94
CA PRO A 290 -19.51 1.93 3.34
C PRO A 290 -19.80 3.12 4.26
N THR A 291 -20.41 2.85 5.39
CA THR A 291 -20.59 3.80 6.49
C THR A 291 -20.10 3.16 7.79
N THR A 292 -19.39 3.90 8.59
CA THR A 292 -18.98 3.50 9.95
C THR A 292 -19.34 4.61 10.92
N THR A 293 -20.13 4.30 11.95
CA THR A 293 -20.46 5.21 13.04
C THR A 293 -19.90 4.64 14.34
N ARG A 294 -19.36 5.50 15.18
CA ARG A 294 -18.93 5.19 16.54
C ARG A 294 -19.61 6.17 17.47
N ASP A 295 -20.54 5.69 18.25
CA ASP A 295 -21.34 6.46 19.18
C ASP A 295 -21.06 6.07 20.63
N ASN A 296 -21.75 6.74 21.58
CA ASN A 296 -21.62 6.54 23.01
C ASN A 296 -20.17 6.65 23.54
N ARG A 297 -19.36 7.46 22.89
CA ARG A 297 -17.97 7.68 23.26
C ARG A 297 -17.87 8.62 24.46
N SER A 298 -16.91 8.36 25.32
CA SER A 298 -16.63 9.21 26.47
C SER A 298 -15.14 9.36 26.70
N ASN A 299 -14.79 10.42 27.42
CA ASN A 299 -13.44 10.68 27.91
C ASN A 299 -13.48 11.13 29.38
N LEU A 300 -12.38 11.67 29.93
CA LEU A 300 -12.30 12.14 31.32
C LEU A 300 -13.33 13.24 31.66
N TYR A 301 -13.87 13.92 30.69
CA TYR A 301 -14.86 15.00 30.88
C TYR A 301 -16.30 14.57 30.64
N GLY A 302 -16.55 13.35 30.20
CA GLY A 302 -17.88 12.81 29.90
C GLY A 302 -18.07 12.44 28.42
N ALA A 303 -19.30 12.51 27.93
CA ALA A 303 -19.64 12.18 26.56
C ALA A 303 -18.96 13.14 25.57
N VAL A 304 -18.42 12.56 24.48
CA VAL A 304 -17.83 13.29 23.35
C VAL A 304 -18.64 13.06 22.09
N PRO A 305 -18.48 13.88 21.03
CA PRO A 305 -19.17 13.71 19.76
C PRO A 305 -18.94 12.33 19.16
N ASP A 306 -19.94 11.83 18.45
CA ASP A 306 -19.83 10.62 17.65
C ASP A 306 -18.78 10.81 16.55
N SER A 307 -18.23 9.71 16.08
CA SER A 307 -17.34 9.70 14.91
C SER A 307 -18.03 8.97 13.78
N GLU A 308 -18.06 9.60 12.61
CA GLU A 308 -18.64 9.05 11.41
C GLU A 308 -17.62 9.06 10.29
N SER A 309 -17.64 7.99 9.48
CA SER A 309 -16.87 7.88 8.24
C SER A 309 -17.78 7.31 7.16
N THR A 310 -17.93 8.02 6.06
CA THR A 310 -18.71 7.59 4.90
C THR A 310 -17.86 7.74 3.64
N ARG A 311 -17.89 6.72 2.77
CA ARG A 311 -17.24 6.78 1.46
C ARG A 311 -18.28 6.56 0.37
N ASP A 312 -18.35 7.45 -0.60
CA ASP A 312 -19.14 7.32 -1.82
C ASP A 312 -18.21 7.02 -2.99
N GLU A 313 -18.30 5.83 -3.59
CA GLU A 313 -17.41 5.40 -4.65
C GLU A 313 -18.21 4.99 -5.89
N ILE A 314 -17.85 5.56 -7.04
CA ILE A 314 -18.38 5.20 -8.36
C ILE A 314 -17.23 4.64 -9.20
N PHE A 315 -17.49 3.51 -9.85
CA PHE A 315 -16.56 2.92 -10.80
C PHE A 315 -17.26 2.62 -12.12
N GLY A 316 -16.59 2.88 -13.24
CA GLY A 316 -17.08 2.56 -14.58
C GLY A 316 -15.97 2.02 -15.47
N LYS A 317 -16.31 0.99 -16.27
CA LYS A 317 -15.37 0.39 -17.24
C LYS A 317 -16.08 0.14 -18.58
N LEU A 318 -15.39 0.49 -19.66
CA LEU A 318 -15.76 0.20 -21.02
C LEU A 318 -14.77 -0.77 -21.65
N THR A 319 -15.25 -1.80 -22.32
CA THR A 319 -14.43 -2.76 -23.07
C THR A 319 -14.85 -2.70 -24.54
N PHE A 320 -13.94 -2.25 -25.40
CA PHE A 320 -14.20 -2.01 -26.82
C PHE A 320 -13.33 -2.89 -27.71
N THR A 321 -13.96 -3.62 -28.61
CA THR A 321 -13.30 -4.52 -29.56
C THR A 321 -13.71 -4.16 -30.99
N PRO A 322 -13.04 -3.17 -31.63
CA PRO A 322 -13.39 -2.75 -32.99
C PRO A 322 -13.14 -3.83 -34.05
N SER A 323 -12.21 -4.74 -33.76
CA SER A 323 -11.88 -5.91 -34.61
C SER A 323 -11.45 -7.09 -33.73
N ASN A 324 -11.33 -8.28 -34.35
CA ASN A 324 -10.87 -9.48 -33.62
C ASN A 324 -9.41 -9.39 -33.11
N SER A 325 -8.63 -8.42 -33.61
CA SER A 325 -7.24 -8.21 -33.25
C SER A 325 -6.99 -7.06 -32.27
N ILE A 326 -8.00 -6.24 -31.96
CA ILE A 326 -7.85 -5.05 -31.10
C ILE A 326 -8.82 -5.14 -29.93
N LEU A 327 -8.31 -4.91 -28.74
CA LEU A 327 -9.09 -4.76 -27.50
C LEU A 327 -8.63 -3.52 -26.77
N ILE A 328 -9.57 -2.68 -26.34
CA ILE A 328 -9.34 -1.44 -25.61
C ILE A 328 -10.22 -1.44 -24.37
N ASN A 329 -9.64 -1.13 -23.23
CA ASN A 329 -10.38 -0.84 -22.01
C ASN A 329 -10.15 0.61 -21.57
N GLY A 330 -11.19 1.21 -21.04
CA GLY A 330 -11.09 2.47 -20.32
C GLY A 330 -11.86 2.34 -19.02
N SER A 331 -11.26 2.69 -17.89
CA SER A 331 -11.94 2.70 -16.61
C SER A 331 -11.73 4.00 -15.87
N TYR A 332 -12.72 4.38 -15.08
CA TYR A 332 -12.67 5.55 -14.21
C TYR A 332 -13.28 5.21 -12.85
N ARG A 333 -12.58 5.58 -11.80
CA ARG A 333 -13.03 5.50 -10.41
C ARG A 333 -12.99 6.89 -9.81
N ASP A 334 -14.02 7.19 -9.04
CA ASP A 334 -14.17 8.41 -8.25
C ASP A 334 -14.69 8.00 -6.87
N SER A 335 -13.95 8.35 -5.83
CA SER A 335 -14.26 7.95 -4.46
C SER A 335 -14.05 9.13 -3.54
N ASP A 336 -15.11 9.57 -2.86
CA ASP A 336 -15.07 10.62 -1.85
C ASP A 336 -15.28 10.00 -0.47
N THR A 337 -14.38 10.25 0.46
CA THR A 337 -14.47 9.83 1.86
C THR A 337 -14.56 11.06 2.74
N ASP A 338 -15.60 11.11 3.56
CA ASP A 338 -15.79 12.14 4.57
C ASP A 338 -15.70 11.49 5.97
N GLU A 339 -14.84 12.02 6.82
CA GLU A 339 -14.69 11.57 8.21
C GLU A 339 -14.77 12.74 9.18
N SER A 340 -15.46 12.55 10.30
CA SER A 340 -15.59 13.54 11.36
C SER A 340 -15.53 12.90 12.75
N GLY A 341 -15.27 13.72 13.78
CA GLY A 341 -15.26 13.27 15.15
C GLY A 341 -14.04 12.44 15.56
N ASN A 342 -13.01 12.37 14.74
CA ASN A 342 -11.79 11.62 15.03
C ASN A 342 -10.85 12.37 15.99
N SER A 343 -9.81 11.69 16.48
CA SER A 343 -8.71 12.24 17.26
C SER A 343 -9.11 12.92 18.57
N VAL A 344 -10.28 12.62 19.11
CA VAL A 344 -10.68 13.09 20.45
C VAL A 344 -9.85 12.38 21.50
N THR A 345 -9.01 13.13 22.22
CA THR A 345 -8.18 12.57 23.28
C THR A 345 -8.95 12.40 24.60
N ALA A 346 -8.40 11.57 25.50
CA ALA A 346 -8.97 11.38 26.84
C ALA A 346 -9.10 12.69 27.63
N GLU A 347 -8.24 13.66 27.31
CA GLU A 347 -8.14 14.95 27.99
C GLU A 347 -8.83 16.11 27.24
N ASP A 348 -9.55 15.85 26.16
CA ASP A 348 -10.32 16.88 25.46
C ASP A 348 -11.65 17.14 26.13
N ARG A 349 -11.77 18.30 26.76
CA ARG A 349 -12.91 18.65 27.62
C ARG A 349 -14.27 18.61 26.94
N ASN A 350 -14.35 19.10 25.72
CA ASN A 350 -15.60 19.25 25.00
C ASN A 350 -15.73 18.30 23.78
N GLY A 351 -14.69 17.51 23.49
CA GLY A 351 -14.58 16.78 22.23
C GLY A 351 -14.50 17.70 21.01
N THR A 352 -14.17 18.99 21.21
CA THR A 352 -14.16 19.99 20.13
C THR A 352 -12.82 20.11 19.41
N ALA A 353 -11.78 19.46 19.95
CA ALA A 353 -10.50 19.32 19.27
C ALA A 353 -10.46 18.17 18.25
N SER A 354 -11.63 17.58 17.97
CA SER A 354 -11.78 16.55 16.96
C SER A 354 -11.37 17.00 15.56
N VAL A 355 -10.97 16.03 14.74
CA VAL A 355 -10.45 16.22 13.39
C VAL A 355 -11.28 15.37 12.43
N GLY A 356 -11.63 15.93 11.30
CA GLY A 356 -12.13 15.21 10.15
C GLY A 356 -10.98 14.89 9.18
N ASP A 357 -11.02 13.72 8.58
CA ASP A 357 -10.08 13.30 7.57
C ASP A 357 -10.86 13.01 6.28
N ASP A 358 -10.78 13.94 5.31
CA ASP A 358 -11.44 13.78 4.03
C ASP A 358 -10.44 13.28 3.00
N ALA A 359 -10.89 12.45 2.06
CA ALA A 359 -10.07 11.98 0.97
C ALA A 359 -10.88 11.84 -0.33
N THR A 360 -10.36 12.41 -1.42
CA THR A 360 -10.91 12.20 -2.76
C THR A 360 -9.91 11.41 -3.59
N LEU A 361 -10.32 10.24 -4.07
CA LEU A 361 -9.51 9.38 -4.93
C LEU A 361 -10.09 9.34 -6.33
N LYS A 362 -9.28 9.71 -7.33
CA LYS A 362 -9.63 9.58 -8.75
C LYS A 362 -8.60 8.70 -9.45
N ILE A 363 -9.07 7.70 -10.18
CA ILE A 363 -8.22 6.81 -10.96
C ILE A 363 -8.77 6.73 -12.39
N LEU A 364 -7.95 7.11 -13.37
CA LEU A 364 -8.23 6.91 -14.78
C LEU A 364 -7.27 5.88 -15.34
N THR A 365 -7.80 4.86 -16.02
CA THR A 365 -6.99 3.90 -16.76
C THR A 365 -7.45 3.84 -18.20
N LEU A 366 -6.50 3.84 -19.12
CA LEU A 366 -6.72 3.53 -20.51
C LEU A 366 -5.68 2.49 -20.93
N ASP A 367 -6.14 1.30 -21.24
CA ASP A 367 -5.27 0.21 -21.69
C ASP A 367 -5.81 -0.47 -22.95
N GLY A 368 -4.94 -1.16 -23.64
CA GLY A 368 -5.36 -1.94 -24.78
C GLY A 368 -4.27 -2.82 -25.38
N SER A 369 -4.67 -3.69 -26.29
CA SER A 369 -3.81 -4.65 -26.97
C SER A 369 -4.16 -4.81 -28.44
N TRP A 370 -3.11 -4.99 -29.25
CA TRP A 370 -3.23 -5.25 -30.66
C TRP A 370 -2.40 -6.47 -31.09
N VAL A 371 -3.07 -7.47 -31.63
CA VAL A 371 -2.46 -8.61 -32.34
C VAL A 371 -2.10 -8.14 -33.73
N ALA A 372 -0.86 -7.66 -33.91
CA ALA A 372 -0.39 -7.08 -35.18
C ALA A 372 -0.16 -8.16 -36.25
N THR A 373 0.38 -9.32 -35.82
CA THR A 373 0.53 -10.54 -36.63
C THR A 373 0.31 -11.75 -35.73
N GLU A 374 0.30 -12.95 -36.28
CA GLU A 374 0.18 -14.20 -35.51
C GLU A 374 1.29 -14.36 -34.45
N ASN A 375 2.43 -13.69 -34.65
CA ASN A 375 3.60 -13.77 -33.77
C ASN A 375 3.96 -12.46 -33.08
N SER A 376 3.23 -11.37 -33.32
CA SER A 376 3.58 -10.05 -32.82
C SER A 376 2.40 -9.40 -32.12
N TYR A 377 2.65 -8.94 -30.92
CA TYR A 377 1.66 -8.29 -30.06
C TYR A 377 2.24 -6.96 -29.58
N LEU A 378 1.39 -5.98 -29.56
CA LEU A 378 1.73 -4.66 -29.06
C LEU A 378 0.76 -4.27 -27.95
N SER A 379 1.28 -3.60 -26.95
CA SER A 379 0.51 -3.32 -25.75
C SER A 379 0.89 -1.98 -25.12
N PHE A 380 -0.12 -1.21 -24.64
CA PHE A 380 0.02 0.14 -24.03
C PHE A 380 -0.89 0.28 -22.80
N LYS A 381 -0.45 1.12 -21.89
CA LYS A 381 -1.24 1.52 -20.73
C LYS A 381 -0.91 2.95 -20.34
N PHE A 382 -1.95 3.71 -20.06
CA PHE A 382 -1.86 5.02 -19.41
C PHE A 382 -2.68 4.98 -18.13
N THR A 383 -2.12 5.48 -17.06
CA THR A 383 -2.81 5.58 -15.77
C THR A 383 -2.59 6.95 -15.16
N ASP A 384 -3.64 7.49 -14.57
CA ASP A 384 -3.62 8.71 -13.79
C ASP A 384 -4.31 8.42 -12.44
N PHE A 385 -3.56 8.56 -11.37
CA PHE A 385 -3.98 8.36 -9.99
C PHE A 385 -3.84 9.68 -9.25
N GLN A 386 -4.93 10.15 -8.66
CA GLN A 386 -4.99 11.37 -7.87
C GLN A 386 -5.63 11.04 -6.52
N ASN A 387 -4.97 11.37 -5.43
CA ASN A 387 -5.48 11.19 -4.08
C ASN A 387 -5.27 12.48 -3.28
N GLU A 388 -6.31 13.30 -3.23
CA GLU A 388 -6.36 14.54 -2.45
C GLU A 388 -6.80 14.17 -1.03
N THR A 389 -6.00 14.50 -0.01
CA THR A 389 -6.32 14.23 1.38
C THR A 389 -6.29 15.50 2.21
N SER A 390 -7.25 15.62 3.09
CA SER A 390 -7.42 16.74 4.00
C SER A 390 -7.57 16.21 5.42
N SER A 391 -6.73 16.70 6.33
CA SER A 391 -6.91 16.50 7.75
C SER A 391 -7.16 17.87 8.40
N GLN A 392 -8.40 18.12 8.81
CA GLN A 392 -8.87 19.41 9.28
C GLN A 392 -9.62 19.26 10.59
N PRO A 393 -9.49 20.24 11.51
CA PRO A 393 -10.39 20.31 12.65
C PRO A 393 -11.86 20.39 12.22
N ASP A 394 -12.75 19.63 12.86
CA ASP A 394 -14.20 19.73 12.63
C ASP A 394 -14.71 21.15 12.96
N ASN A 395 -13.98 21.85 13.81
CA ASN A 395 -14.26 23.24 14.19
C ASN A 395 -13.21 24.18 13.64
N LEU A 396 -13.45 24.73 12.46
CA LEU A 396 -12.57 25.70 11.83
C LEU A 396 -12.77 27.10 12.41
N LEU A 397 -11.64 27.77 12.70
CA LEU A 397 -11.62 29.14 13.17
C LEU A 397 -11.37 30.09 11.98
N ASN A 398 -12.30 30.99 11.75
CA ASN A 398 -12.23 31.93 10.65
C ASN A 398 -11.82 33.32 11.14
N PHE A 399 -10.60 33.46 11.65
CA PHE A 399 -10.02 34.77 11.95
C PHE A 399 -8.56 34.83 11.52
N PRO A 400 -8.13 35.95 10.90
CA PRO A 400 -6.76 36.11 10.46
C PRO A 400 -5.84 36.39 11.65
N ILE A 401 -4.75 35.64 11.76
CA ILE A 401 -3.66 35.96 12.67
C ILE A 401 -2.73 36.94 11.97
N ARG A 402 -2.51 38.09 12.58
CA ARG A 402 -1.63 39.10 12.06
C ARG A 402 -0.40 39.25 12.96
N SER A 403 0.75 39.32 12.33
CA SER A 403 2.04 39.55 13.01
C SER A 403 2.29 41.02 13.38
N ASP A 404 1.38 41.91 13.00
CA ASP A 404 1.49 43.37 13.19
C ASP A 404 1.04 43.85 14.61
N GLY A 405 0.74 42.94 15.52
CA GLY A 405 0.34 43.25 16.89
C GLY A 405 -1.10 43.78 17.05
N THR A 406 -1.90 43.72 16.00
CA THR A 406 -3.30 44.20 16.04
C THR A 406 -4.29 43.18 16.59
N VAL A 407 -3.87 41.92 16.79
CA VAL A 407 -4.70 40.83 17.30
C VAL A 407 -4.28 40.51 18.73
N GLN A 408 -5.22 40.64 19.69
CA GLN A 408 -5.05 40.22 21.06
C GLN A 408 -5.53 38.78 21.26
N LEU A 409 -4.89 38.08 22.20
CA LEU A 409 -5.38 36.82 22.71
C LEU A 409 -6.55 37.12 23.67
N ASP A 410 -7.74 36.59 23.36
CA ASP A 410 -8.88 36.71 24.30
C ASP A 410 -8.70 35.71 25.45
N VAL A 411 -8.10 36.19 26.52
CA VAL A 411 -7.83 35.39 27.72
C VAL A 411 -9.10 34.86 28.42
N ASN A 412 -10.26 35.37 28.03
CA ASN A 412 -11.54 34.92 28.54
C ASN A 412 -12.15 33.79 27.69
N ASN A 413 -11.65 33.51 26.54
CA ASN A 413 -12.17 32.46 25.64
C ASN A 413 -11.03 31.73 24.91
N LEU A 414 -10.07 31.22 25.69
CA LEU A 414 -8.87 30.54 25.11
C LEU A 414 -9.20 29.31 24.26
N ASP A 415 -10.24 28.59 24.66
CA ASP A 415 -10.78 27.40 23.98
C ASP A 415 -11.48 27.69 22.62
N ARG A 416 -11.66 28.96 22.26
CA ARG A 416 -12.27 29.38 20.99
C ARG A 416 -11.28 30.00 20.00
N GLN A 417 -10.01 29.91 20.29
CA GLN A 417 -8.98 30.58 19.51
C GLN A 417 -7.87 29.64 19.02
N GLY A 418 -7.87 28.40 19.47
CA GLY A 418 -6.92 27.36 19.18
C GLY A 418 -7.03 26.19 20.14
N THR A 419 -6.12 25.27 20.09
CA THR A 419 -5.99 24.19 21.07
C THR A 419 -5.36 24.75 22.35
N PHE A 420 -6.09 24.75 23.43
CA PHE A 420 -5.63 25.26 24.71
C PHE A 420 -5.15 24.11 25.62
N SER A 421 -3.87 24.17 26.02
CA SER A 421 -3.30 23.26 27.02
C SER A 421 -3.62 23.73 28.42
N VAL A 422 -4.42 22.95 29.15
CA VAL A 422 -4.84 23.30 30.53
C VAL A 422 -3.63 23.13 31.45
N PRO A 423 -3.19 24.20 32.14
CA PRO A 423 -1.99 24.14 32.97
C PRO A 423 -2.18 23.25 34.20
N GLN A 424 -1.06 22.68 34.69
CA GLN A 424 -1.04 21.94 35.97
C GLN A 424 -0.29 22.72 37.04
N PRO A 425 -0.65 22.62 38.35
CA PRO A 425 0.12 23.19 39.44
C PRO A 425 1.52 22.61 39.51
N ILE A 426 2.49 23.45 39.84
CA ILE A 426 3.88 23.07 40.01
C ILE A 426 4.27 23.30 41.47
N ALA A 427 4.84 22.29 42.10
CA ALA A 427 5.26 22.39 43.50
C ALA A 427 6.32 23.48 43.71
N GLY A 428 6.07 24.39 44.64
CA GLY A 428 6.96 25.51 44.95
C GLY A 428 6.79 26.75 44.08
N GLU A 429 5.87 26.76 43.14
CA GLU A 429 5.61 27.87 42.23
C GLU A 429 4.31 28.60 42.59
N ASP A 430 4.24 29.15 43.82
CA ASP A 430 2.99 29.71 44.37
C ASP A 430 2.35 30.80 43.50
N ALA A 431 3.15 31.69 42.93
CA ALA A 431 2.65 32.76 42.06
C ALA A 431 2.04 32.24 40.77
N PHE A 432 2.70 31.25 40.17
CA PHE A 432 2.21 30.53 38.97
C PHE A 432 0.91 29.80 39.31
N ASN A 433 0.89 29.04 40.41
CA ASN A 433 -0.26 28.27 40.83
C ASN A 433 -1.49 29.16 41.14
N ALA A 434 -1.27 30.33 41.73
CA ALA A 434 -2.31 31.31 41.94
C ALA A 434 -2.86 31.88 40.63
N PHE A 435 -2.02 32.11 39.64
CA PHE A 435 -2.41 32.61 38.31
C PHE A 435 -3.24 31.61 37.55
N ILE A 436 -2.85 30.32 37.58
CA ILE A 436 -3.53 29.27 36.81
C ILE A 436 -4.79 28.71 37.49
N ALA A 437 -4.98 28.91 38.79
CA ALA A 437 -6.12 28.33 39.50
C ALA A 437 -7.50 28.68 38.88
N PRO A 438 -7.77 29.93 38.44
CA PRO A 438 -9.01 30.26 37.72
C PRO A 438 -9.14 29.55 36.39
N LEU A 439 -8.02 29.32 35.67
CA LEU A 439 -7.99 28.62 34.37
C LEU A 439 -8.30 27.13 34.56
N ILE A 440 -7.72 26.50 35.59
CA ILE A 440 -8.04 25.12 35.98
C ILE A 440 -9.52 25.00 36.35
N GLY A 441 -10.03 25.93 37.17
CA GLY A 441 -11.45 25.94 37.55
C GLY A 441 -12.39 26.06 36.35
N ARG A 442 -11.95 26.72 35.25
CA ARG A 442 -12.76 26.93 34.06
C ARG A 442 -12.61 25.83 33.04
N TYR A 443 -11.38 25.37 32.77
CA TYR A 443 -11.03 24.50 31.67
C TYR A 443 -10.59 23.10 32.12
N GLY A 444 -10.28 22.88 33.40
CA GLY A 444 -9.84 21.60 33.94
C GLY A 444 -10.96 20.57 34.02
N PHE A 445 -10.60 19.31 34.10
CA PHE A 445 -11.54 18.22 34.32
C PHE A 445 -11.86 18.01 35.81
N ILE A 446 -12.96 17.34 36.07
CA ILE A 446 -13.39 17.09 37.48
C ILE A 446 -12.93 15.68 37.87
N GLU A 447 -11.97 15.62 38.76
CA GLU A 447 -11.49 14.39 39.36
C GLU A 447 -11.82 14.36 40.85
N ASN A 448 -12.57 13.37 41.29
CA ASN A 448 -13.03 13.26 42.68
C ASN A 448 -13.71 14.53 43.24
N GLY A 449 -14.44 15.25 42.36
CA GLY A 449 -15.15 16.48 42.74
C GLY A 449 -14.27 17.74 42.78
N VAL A 450 -13.01 17.66 42.33
CA VAL A 450 -12.06 18.78 42.29
C VAL A 450 -11.65 19.06 40.86
N ALA A 451 -11.63 20.34 40.46
CA ALA A 451 -11.11 20.73 39.16
C ALA A 451 -9.59 20.49 39.10
N THR A 452 -9.17 19.66 38.15
CA THR A 452 -7.78 19.22 37.99
C THR A 452 -7.26 19.77 36.68
N GLY A 453 -6.02 20.23 36.66
CA GLY A 453 -5.35 20.70 35.46
C GLY A 453 -4.75 19.57 34.64
N GLY A 454 -4.31 19.87 33.43
CA GLY A 454 -3.81 18.93 32.45
C GLY A 454 -4.78 18.71 31.29
N GLY A 455 -4.31 18.06 30.26
CA GLY A 455 -5.08 17.83 29.06
C GLY A 455 -5.21 19.06 28.17
N VAL A 456 -6.13 18.98 27.24
CA VAL A 456 -6.39 20.02 26.23
C VAL A 456 -7.88 20.31 26.10
N THR A 457 -8.20 21.50 25.64
CA THR A 457 -9.57 21.91 25.26
C THR A 457 -9.48 22.86 24.07
N GLY A 458 -10.60 23.15 23.43
CA GLY A 458 -10.66 24.07 22.30
C GLY A 458 -10.88 23.36 21.00
N VAL A 459 -10.15 23.76 19.97
CA VAL A 459 -10.29 23.23 18.60
C VAL A 459 -8.99 22.58 18.15
N GLY A 460 -9.05 21.71 17.16
CA GLY A 460 -7.86 21.11 16.56
C GLY A 460 -6.89 22.18 16.03
N SER A 461 -5.60 21.97 16.23
CA SER A 461 -4.58 23.03 16.03
C SER A 461 -4.12 23.20 14.57
N THR A 462 -4.29 22.21 13.73
CA THR A 462 -3.62 22.13 12.43
C THR A 462 -4.58 21.76 11.33
N ILE A 463 -4.44 22.41 10.17
CA ILE A 463 -5.06 22.06 8.90
C ILE A 463 -3.93 21.53 8.01
N SER A 464 -4.07 20.34 7.47
CA SER A 464 -3.09 19.72 6.59
C SER A 464 -3.79 19.21 5.32
N LEU A 465 -3.32 19.64 4.16
CA LEU A 465 -3.80 19.22 2.86
C LEU A 465 -2.63 18.55 2.14
N ASN A 466 -2.84 17.35 1.63
CA ASN A 466 -1.83 16.63 0.87
C ASN A 466 -2.48 16.07 -0.37
N ASP A 467 -1.92 16.38 -1.52
CA ASP A 467 -2.33 15.85 -2.81
C ASP A 467 -1.22 14.94 -3.33
N PHE A 468 -1.58 13.71 -3.61
CA PHE A 468 -0.67 12.69 -4.12
C PHE A 468 -1.10 12.31 -5.52
N ASN A 469 -0.20 12.50 -6.48
CA ASN A 469 -0.47 12.24 -7.88
C ASN A 469 0.52 11.23 -8.44
N ARG A 470 0.05 10.36 -9.31
CA ARG A 470 0.90 9.47 -10.11
C ARG A 470 0.38 9.38 -11.52
N GLU A 471 1.21 9.80 -12.47
CA GLU A 471 0.97 9.51 -13.88
C GLU A 471 1.93 8.40 -14.35
N SER A 472 1.44 7.45 -15.12
CA SER A 472 2.29 6.41 -15.70
C SER A 472 1.88 6.10 -17.13
N PHE A 473 2.88 5.94 -17.96
CA PHE A 473 2.75 5.46 -19.34
C PHE A 473 3.62 4.22 -19.53
N GLN A 474 3.04 3.17 -20.11
CA GLN A 474 3.72 1.92 -20.43
C GLN A 474 3.51 1.53 -21.88
N LEU A 475 4.54 0.96 -22.49
CA LEU A 475 4.52 0.41 -23.84
C LEU A 475 5.26 -0.91 -23.84
N ALA A 476 4.67 -1.96 -24.38
CA ALA A 476 5.37 -3.24 -24.55
C ALA A 476 5.12 -3.87 -25.91
N TYR A 477 6.12 -4.58 -26.41
CA TYR A 477 6.10 -5.34 -27.65
C TYR A 477 6.56 -6.76 -27.40
N ASP A 478 5.74 -7.73 -27.77
CA ASP A 478 6.02 -9.16 -27.69
C ASP A 478 6.15 -9.76 -29.09
N HIS A 479 7.18 -10.60 -29.27
CA HIS A 479 7.42 -11.27 -30.53
C HIS A 479 7.87 -12.70 -30.34
N GLN A 480 7.19 -13.65 -31.02
CA GLN A 480 7.57 -15.05 -31.01
C GLN A 480 8.47 -15.38 -32.20
N LEU A 481 9.67 -15.88 -31.92
CA LEU A 481 10.64 -16.31 -32.94
C LEU A 481 11.07 -17.75 -32.67
N GLY A 482 10.37 -18.71 -33.23
CA GLY A 482 10.66 -20.13 -33.03
C GLY A 482 10.47 -20.56 -31.58
N ALA A 483 11.55 -20.91 -30.89
CA ALA A 483 11.54 -21.29 -29.48
C ALA A 483 11.58 -20.09 -28.54
N HIS A 484 11.85 -18.89 -29.01
CA HIS A 484 12.00 -17.66 -28.28
C HIS A 484 10.68 -16.87 -28.20
N ASP A 485 10.36 -16.36 -27.04
CA ASP A 485 9.23 -15.48 -26.77
C ASP A 485 9.78 -14.19 -26.16
N LEU A 486 10.06 -13.24 -27.05
CA LEU A 486 10.76 -12.00 -26.76
C LEU A 486 9.77 -10.94 -26.30
N HIS A 487 10.10 -10.26 -25.21
CA HIS A 487 9.38 -9.13 -24.66
C HIS A 487 10.29 -7.91 -24.55
N PHE A 488 9.77 -6.74 -24.93
CA PHE A 488 10.44 -5.45 -24.81
C PHE A 488 9.45 -4.45 -24.22
N GLY A 489 9.81 -3.80 -23.13
CA GLY A 489 8.95 -2.84 -22.45
C GLY A 489 9.66 -1.51 -22.17
N TYR A 490 8.87 -0.43 -22.12
CA TYR A 490 9.26 0.88 -21.66
C TYR A 490 8.16 1.45 -20.76
N GLN A 491 8.55 2.01 -19.63
CA GLN A 491 7.68 2.73 -18.71
C GLN A 491 8.28 4.09 -18.39
N ASN A 492 7.40 5.08 -18.26
CA ASN A 492 7.70 6.37 -17.64
C ASN A 492 6.63 6.67 -16.60
N SER A 493 7.04 7.06 -15.40
CA SER A 493 6.12 7.45 -14.32
C SER A 493 6.64 8.65 -13.56
N SER A 494 5.71 9.48 -13.08
CA SER A 494 5.96 10.59 -12.16
C SER A 494 5.07 10.42 -10.93
N ASP A 495 5.68 10.45 -9.76
CA ASP A 495 5.02 10.43 -8.46
C ASP A 495 5.22 11.79 -7.80
N GLU A 496 4.13 12.45 -7.41
CA GLU A 496 4.17 13.80 -6.83
C GLU A 496 3.43 13.85 -5.49
N GLU A 497 3.93 14.72 -4.61
CA GLU A 497 3.22 15.17 -3.40
C GLU A 497 3.19 16.68 -3.37
N ASP A 498 1.98 17.24 -3.26
CA ASP A 498 1.76 18.64 -2.93
C ASP A 498 1.27 18.74 -1.48
N LEU A 499 1.99 19.50 -0.67
CA LEU A 499 1.69 19.66 0.76
C LEU A 499 1.37 21.10 1.08
N ALA A 500 0.20 21.34 1.70
CA ALA A 500 -0.13 22.61 2.33
C ALA A 500 -0.51 22.39 3.80
N ARG A 501 0.08 23.18 4.71
CA ARG A 501 -0.18 23.04 6.15
C ARG A 501 -0.24 24.41 6.84
N THR A 502 -1.26 24.61 7.66
CA THR A 502 -1.43 25.85 8.44
C THR A 502 -2.07 25.57 9.79
N SER A 503 -1.94 26.50 10.71
CA SER A 503 -2.65 26.39 11.98
C SER A 503 -4.09 26.87 11.88
N ASN A 504 -4.95 26.23 12.64
CA ASN A 504 -6.31 26.66 12.90
C ASN A 504 -6.29 27.74 14.01
N GLY A 505 -6.62 28.96 13.65
CA GLY A 505 -6.52 30.09 14.58
C GLY A 505 -5.10 30.29 15.13
N TRP A 506 -4.98 30.45 16.44
CA TRP A 506 -3.67 30.53 17.12
C TRP A 506 -2.90 29.18 17.20
N GLY A 507 -3.41 28.10 16.61
CA GLY A 507 -2.81 26.80 16.72
C GLY A 507 -2.86 26.28 18.17
N SER A 508 -1.72 26.21 18.85
CA SER A 508 -1.67 25.80 20.26
C SER A 508 -1.40 26.97 21.20
N ILE A 509 -2.16 27.03 22.29
CA ILE A 509 -2.05 28.06 23.32
C ILE A 509 -1.63 27.39 24.63
N THR A 510 -0.55 27.92 25.25
CA THR A 510 -0.01 27.41 26.51
C THR A 510 0.15 28.55 27.53
N VAL A 511 0.16 28.21 28.82
CA VAL A 511 0.29 29.16 29.93
C VAL A 511 1.69 29.11 30.52
N LEU A 512 2.43 30.20 30.41
CA LEU A 512 3.74 30.37 31.07
C LEU A 512 3.64 31.07 32.42
N GLY A 513 2.59 31.85 32.68
CA GLY A 513 2.26 32.43 33.97
C GLY A 513 3.32 33.34 34.58
N GLY A 514 4.09 34.03 33.74
CA GLY A 514 5.14 34.95 34.17
C GLY A 514 6.49 34.32 34.52
N ARG A 515 6.65 33.01 34.30
CA ARG A 515 7.91 32.27 34.57
C ARG A 515 9.01 32.50 33.53
N SER A 516 8.69 33.05 32.40
CA SER A 516 9.61 33.43 31.34
C SER A 516 9.42 34.90 30.97
N THR A 517 10.43 35.50 30.37
CA THR A 517 10.41 36.90 29.93
C THR A 517 10.81 37.03 28.49
N VAL A 518 10.31 38.04 27.78
CA VAL A 518 10.91 38.50 26.51
C VAL A 518 12.25 39.20 26.79
N PRO A 519 13.08 39.51 25.78
CA PRO A 519 14.41 40.05 25.97
C PRO A 519 14.48 41.35 26.76
N ASP A 520 13.46 42.18 26.79
CA ASP A 520 13.38 43.42 27.57
C ASP A 520 13.00 43.21 29.05
N GLY A 521 12.78 41.95 29.45
CA GLY A 521 12.45 41.58 30.84
C GLY A 521 10.93 41.52 31.13
N THR A 522 10.07 41.80 30.16
CA THR A 522 8.60 41.75 30.36
C THR A 522 8.17 40.27 30.51
N PRO A 523 7.39 39.94 31.57
CA PRO A 523 6.92 38.58 31.83
C PRO A 523 5.92 38.10 30.80
N ILE A 524 6.11 36.83 30.36
CA ILE A 524 5.23 36.15 29.44
C ILE A 524 4.21 35.32 30.21
N PHE A 525 2.92 35.60 30.04
CA PHE A 525 1.84 34.85 30.69
C PHE A 525 1.25 33.78 29.81
N TYR A 526 1.12 34.07 28.49
CA TYR A 526 0.63 33.10 27.52
C TYR A 526 1.59 33.05 26.31
N GLU A 527 1.71 31.86 25.75
CA GLU A 527 2.37 31.59 24.48
C GLU A 527 1.35 30.99 23.51
N ALA A 528 1.23 31.54 22.31
CA ALA A 528 0.55 30.90 21.22
C ALA A 528 1.56 30.48 20.16
N ARG A 529 1.47 29.26 19.71
CA ARG A 529 2.31 28.71 18.65
C ARG A 529 1.48 28.41 17.43
N PHE A 530 1.76 29.06 16.34
CA PHE A 530 1.13 28.79 15.08
C PHE A 530 2.16 28.48 13.99
N GLU A 531 1.80 27.57 13.11
CA GLU A 531 2.58 27.22 11.94
C GLU A 531 1.99 27.96 10.74
N GLN A 532 2.86 28.61 10.00
CA GLN A 532 2.56 29.11 8.69
C GLN A 532 3.47 28.38 7.72
N GLN A 533 2.87 27.59 6.88
CA GLN A 533 3.60 26.98 5.81
C GLN A 533 3.71 27.98 4.66
N SER A 534 4.83 28.63 4.60
CA SER A 534 5.23 29.39 3.41
C SER A 534 6.64 29.84 3.59
N LEU A 535 7.49 29.52 2.66
CA LEU A 535 8.73 30.22 2.48
C LEU A 535 8.45 31.42 1.58
N GLU A 536 8.81 32.58 2.07
CA GLU A 536 8.86 33.81 1.31
C GLU A 536 10.03 33.67 0.31
N ASP A 537 9.76 33.79 -0.99
CA ASP A 537 10.83 33.86 -1.98
C ASP A 537 11.59 35.20 -1.84
N VAL A 538 12.68 35.36 -2.61
CA VAL A 538 13.52 36.59 -2.61
C VAL A 538 12.71 37.85 -3.00
N ALA A 539 11.54 37.68 -3.62
CA ALA A 539 10.62 38.75 -4.02
C ALA A 539 9.49 38.96 -3.01
N GLY A 540 9.44 38.23 -1.91
CA GLY A 540 8.36 38.29 -0.92
C GLY A 540 7.09 37.54 -1.31
N THR A 541 7.16 36.63 -2.30
CA THR A 541 6.05 35.78 -2.70
C THR A 541 6.01 34.56 -1.80
N ILE A 542 4.83 34.25 -1.25
CA ILE A 542 4.60 33.09 -0.41
C ILE A 542 4.11 31.97 -1.31
N SER A 543 4.81 30.82 -1.33
CA SER A 543 4.28 29.59 -1.92
C SER A 543 3.52 28.81 -0.86
N PRO A 544 2.19 28.71 -0.93
CA PRO A 544 1.39 27.97 0.06
C PRO A 544 1.52 26.47 -0.10
N VAL A 545 2.02 25.98 -1.23
CA VAL A 545 2.14 24.55 -1.56
C VAL A 545 3.59 24.20 -1.76
N ILE A 546 4.00 23.06 -1.20
CA ILE A 546 5.34 22.50 -1.32
C ILE A 546 5.25 21.20 -2.10
N ASN A 547 5.93 21.16 -3.23
CA ASN A 547 5.98 20.03 -4.13
C ASN A 547 7.23 19.16 -3.91
N SER A 548 7.06 17.86 -4.01
CA SER A 548 8.13 16.87 -4.10
C SER A 548 7.78 15.87 -5.20
N GLU A 549 8.75 15.52 -6.05
CA GLU A 549 8.50 14.69 -7.22
C GLU A 549 9.58 13.62 -7.38
N LEU A 550 9.16 12.41 -7.77
CA LEU A 550 10.02 11.31 -8.21
C LEU A 550 9.66 10.95 -9.64
N GLN A 551 10.56 11.19 -10.57
CA GLN A 551 10.44 10.73 -11.95
C GLN A 551 11.20 9.40 -12.10
N SER A 552 10.56 8.42 -12.72
CA SER A 552 11.14 7.09 -12.93
C SER A 552 10.92 6.62 -14.36
N GLN A 553 11.98 6.17 -14.99
CA GLN A 553 11.95 5.50 -16.29
C GLN A 553 12.45 4.08 -16.15
N SER A 554 11.81 3.13 -16.81
CA SER A 554 12.21 1.74 -16.80
C SER A 554 12.17 1.14 -18.20
N ILE A 555 13.14 0.30 -18.49
CA ILE A 555 13.22 -0.50 -19.72
C ILE A 555 13.31 -1.95 -19.29
N GLU A 556 12.55 -2.82 -19.93
CA GLU A 556 12.62 -4.25 -19.71
C GLU A 556 12.79 -5.03 -21.00
N ILE A 557 13.58 -6.08 -20.90
CA ILE A 557 13.79 -7.05 -21.98
C ILE A 557 13.73 -8.43 -21.36
N ASN A 558 12.92 -9.31 -21.92
CA ASN A 558 12.80 -10.68 -21.44
C ASN A 558 12.70 -11.66 -22.60
N ASP A 559 13.32 -12.83 -22.48
CA ASP A 559 13.19 -13.95 -23.40
C ASP A 559 12.78 -15.21 -22.65
N ASN A 560 11.64 -15.78 -23.02
CA ASN A 560 11.20 -17.10 -22.58
C ASN A 560 11.54 -18.14 -23.65
N ILE A 561 12.56 -18.95 -23.42
CA ILE A 561 13.08 -19.93 -24.38
C ILE A 561 12.50 -21.29 -24.04
N LYS A 562 11.71 -21.89 -24.93
CA LYS A 562 11.14 -23.25 -24.80
C LYS A 562 11.93 -24.28 -25.54
N LEU A 563 12.61 -25.19 -24.84
CA LEU A 563 13.41 -26.27 -25.39
C LEU A 563 12.95 -27.64 -24.83
N ASN A 564 12.11 -28.34 -25.56
CA ASN A 564 11.51 -29.60 -25.10
C ASN A 564 10.79 -29.44 -23.74
N ASN A 565 11.33 -30.09 -22.71
CA ASN A 565 10.79 -30.09 -21.36
C ASN A 565 11.36 -28.95 -20.49
N TRP A 566 12.17 -28.07 -21.04
CA TRP A 566 12.77 -26.94 -20.35
C TRP A 566 12.17 -25.62 -20.84
N THR A 567 11.97 -24.72 -19.91
CA THR A 567 11.71 -23.30 -20.20
C THR A 567 12.75 -22.47 -19.46
N PHE A 568 13.47 -21.63 -20.17
CA PHE A 568 14.41 -20.67 -19.59
C PHE A 568 13.82 -19.27 -19.67
N ASN A 569 13.90 -18.53 -18.60
CA ASN A 569 13.57 -17.11 -18.53
C ASN A 569 14.87 -16.32 -18.36
N ILE A 570 15.15 -15.43 -19.27
CA ILE A 570 16.34 -14.57 -19.23
C ILE A 570 15.88 -13.15 -19.47
N GLY A 571 15.99 -12.30 -18.45
CA GLY A 571 15.50 -10.94 -18.55
C GLY A 571 16.32 -9.94 -17.75
N ILE A 572 16.13 -8.68 -18.07
CA ILE A 572 16.73 -7.53 -17.42
C ILE A 572 15.67 -6.44 -17.31
N VAL A 573 15.56 -5.82 -16.14
CA VAL A 573 14.91 -4.53 -15.96
C VAL A 573 16.03 -3.53 -15.66
N ALA A 574 16.04 -2.40 -16.34
CA ALA A 574 16.95 -1.28 -16.05
C ALA A 574 16.08 -0.04 -15.77
N SER A 575 16.42 0.70 -14.74
CA SER A 575 15.63 1.87 -14.32
C SER A 575 16.53 3.09 -14.11
N ASN A 576 15.94 4.26 -14.29
CA ASN A 576 16.53 5.55 -13.92
C ASN A 576 15.54 6.24 -12.99
N ASP A 577 16.00 6.74 -11.86
CA ASP A 577 15.18 7.48 -10.88
C ASP A 577 15.78 8.87 -10.65
N GLU A 578 14.98 9.92 -10.85
CA GLU A 578 15.32 11.30 -10.57
C GLU A 578 14.41 11.87 -9.49
N LEU A 579 15.02 12.47 -8.48
CA LEU A 579 14.32 13.02 -7.33
C LEU A 579 14.43 14.55 -7.30
N PHE A 580 13.27 15.19 -7.22
CA PHE A 580 13.17 16.64 -7.17
C PHE A 580 12.57 17.11 -5.84
N GLY A 581 13.05 18.24 -5.36
CA GLY A 581 12.50 18.92 -4.19
C GLY A 581 12.55 20.43 -4.37
N GLN A 582 12.08 21.14 -3.37
CA GLN A 582 12.01 22.59 -3.37
C GLN A 582 12.85 23.20 -2.25
N GLY A 583 13.18 24.47 -2.40
CA GLY A 583 13.74 25.32 -1.38
C GLY A 583 15.23 25.59 -1.50
N LEU A 584 15.91 24.98 -2.46
CA LEU A 584 17.32 25.25 -2.75
C LEU A 584 17.57 25.59 -4.23
N ARG A 585 18.67 26.30 -4.48
CA ARG A 585 19.23 26.54 -5.80
C ARG A 585 20.72 26.29 -5.74
N GLU A 586 21.31 25.77 -6.80
CA GLU A 586 22.75 25.60 -6.91
C GLU A 586 23.50 26.95 -6.81
N ASN A 587 24.53 26.97 -5.99
CA ASN A 587 25.46 28.09 -5.85
C ASN A 587 26.87 27.58 -5.55
N SER A 588 27.70 27.47 -6.56
CA SER A 588 29.05 26.96 -6.45
C SER A 588 30.03 27.84 -5.59
N SER A 589 29.56 29.04 -5.20
CA SER A 589 30.32 29.92 -4.31
C SER A 589 30.14 29.52 -2.85
N ASN A 590 29.11 28.76 -2.53
CA ASN A 590 28.82 28.26 -1.20
C ASN A 590 29.56 26.94 -0.95
N LEU A 591 29.89 26.66 0.28
CA LEU A 591 30.52 25.41 0.69
C LEU A 591 29.61 24.20 0.46
N SER A 592 28.28 24.41 0.63
CA SER A 592 27.24 23.40 0.38
C SER A 592 27.04 23.13 -1.11
N GLY A 593 27.46 24.03 -2.00
CA GLY A 593 27.05 24.02 -3.40
C GLY A 593 25.65 24.59 -3.63
N PHE A 594 24.94 24.99 -2.57
CA PHE A 594 23.56 25.47 -2.64
C PHE A 594 23.34 26.76 -1.85
N GLU A 595 22.25 27.44 -2.15
CA GLU A 595 21.69 28.54 -1.36
C GLU A 595 20.17 28.36 -1.20
N LEU A 596 19.60 28.93 -0.14
CA LEU A 596 18.15 28.95 0.04
C LEU A 596 17.48 29.74 -1.09
N ALA A 597 16.54 29.08 -1.75
CA ALA A 597 15.72 29.64 -2.82
C ALA A 597 14.29 29.07 -2.71
N PRO A 598 13.48 29.61 -1.77
CA PRO A 598 12.13 29.12 -1.54
C PRO A 598 11.31 29.09 -2.84
N GLY A 599 10.57 28.01 -3.06
CA GLY A 599 9.80 27.77 -4.27
C GLY A 599 10.60 27.29 -5.49
N ASN A 600 11.94 27.30 -5.42
CA ASN A 600 12.76 26.78 -6.51
C ASN A 600 12.82 25.24 -6.45
N THR A 601 12.51 24.58 -7.56
CA THR A 601 12.68 23.15 -7.74
C THR A 601 14.11 22.84 -8.16
N TYR A 602 14.73 21.83 -7.54
CA TYR A 602 16.08 21.37 -7.87
C TYR A 602 16.15 19.85 -7.84
N LYS A 603 17.04 19.26 -8.64
CA LYS A 603 17.30 17.84 -8.62
C LYS A 603 18.16 17.50 -7.40
N MET A 604 17.66 16.66 -6.51
CA MET A 604 18.32 16.27 -5.28
C MET A 604 19.19 15.05 -5.46
N TYR A 605 18.79 14.17 -6.35
CA TYR A 605 19.35 12.84 -6.49
C TYR A 605 18.98 12.25 -7.85
N GLU A 606 19.91 11.48 -8.43
CA GLU A 606 19.72 10.76 -9.68
C GLU A 606 20.44 9.42 -9.59
N VAL A 607 19.82 8.38 -10.09
CA VAL A 607 20.42 7.07 -10.31
C VAL A 607 20.19 6.66 -11.75
N ASP A 608 21.28 6.44 -12.47
CA ASP A 608 21.27 6.13 -13.87
C ASP A 608 20.91 4.64 -14.17
N PHE A 609 20.54 4.37 -15.42
CA PHE A 609 20.17 3.03 -15.88
C PHE A 609 21.25 1.97 -15.64
N ASP A 610 22.53 2.32 -15.75
CA ASP A 610 23.64 1.38 -15.56
C ASP A 610 23.90 1.05 -14.08
N GLU A 611 23.40 1.87 -13.15
CA GLU A 611 23.47 1.63 -11.72
C GLU A 611 22.31 0.76 -11.22
N MET A 612 21.18 0.71 -11.96
CA MET A 612 19.98 -0.03 -11.59
C MET A 612 19.66 -1.16 -12.59
N ILE A 613 20.63 -1.97 -12.94
CA ILE A 613 20.43 -3.16 -13.76
C ILE A 613 19.97 -4.33 -12.89
N GLN A 614 18.78 -4.86 -13.18
CA GLN A 614 18.07 -5.87 -12.42
C GLN A 614 17.94 -7.17 -13.21
N PRO A 615 18.89 -8.11 -13.12
CA PRO A 615 18.80 -9.39 -13.82
C PRO A 615 17.65 -10.24 -13.26
N ARG A 616 16.96 -10.94 -14.15
CA ARG A 616 15.88 -11.88 -13.90
C ARG A 616 16.19 -13.17 -14.63
N LEU A 617 16.67 -14.17 -13.94
CA LEU A 617 17.08 -15.44 -14.52
C LEU A 617 16.28 -16.58 -13.92
N GLY A 618 15.77 -17.46 -14.75
CA GLY A 618 15.00 -18.58 -14.27
C GLY A 618 15.03 -19.78 -15.22
N ALA A 619 14.78 -20.95 -14.69
CA ALA A 619 14.66 -22.18 -15.44
C ALA A 619 13.56 -23.06 -14.82
N THR A 620 12.72 -23.63 -15.68
CA THR A 620 11.70 -24.61 -15.32
C THR A 620 11.91 -25.88 -16.11
N TRP A 621 11.86 -27.02 -15.44
CA TRP A 621 11.91 -28.34 -16.02
C TRP A 621 10.61 -29.09 -15.76
N SER A 622 9.90 -29.47 -16.82
CA SER A 622 8.64 -30.23 -16.73
C SER A 622 8.82 -31.61 -17.38
N PRO A 623 9.17 -32.66 -16.60
CA PRO A 623 9.52 -33.97 -17.13
C PRO A 623 8.37 -34.67 -17.85
N ASN A 624 7.16 -34.42 -17.49
CA ASN A 624 5.93 -35.09 -17.94
C ASN A 624 4.86 -34.13 -18.49
N GLY A 625 5.17 -32.84 -18.63
CA GLY A 625 4.23 -31.81 -19.09
C GLY A 625 3.19 -31.38 -18.05
N VAL A 626 3.23 -31.93 -16.83
CA VAL A 626 2.23 -31.70 -15.75
C VAL A 626 2.90 -31.25 -14.46
N ASP A 627 4.01 -31.90 -14.09
CA ASP A 627 4.82 -31.52 -12.92
C ASP A 627 5.93 -30.54 -13.34
N SER A 628 6.39 -29.70 -12.43
CA SER A 628 7.51 -28.80 -12.71
C SER A 628 8.48 -28.66 -11.54
N VAL A 629 9.76 -28.57 -11.86
CA VAL A 629 10.82 -28.09 -10.96
C VAL A 629 11.31 -26.78 -11.51
N PHE A 630 11.41 -25.76 -10.67
CA PHE A 630 11.87 -24.45 -11.12
C PHE A 630 12.90 -23.86 -10.18
N ALA A 631 13.75 -22.99 -10.72
CA ALA A 631 14.68 -22.19 -9.96
C ALA A 631 14.79 -20.80 -10.58
N SER A 632 14.99 -19.78 -9.75
CA SER A 632 15.19 -18.41 -10.21
C SER A 632 16.20 -17.65 -9.35
N VAL A 633 16.85 -16.67 -9.99
CA VAL A 633 17.74 -15.69 -9.37
C VAL A 633 17.33 -14.32 -9.87
N ALA A 634 17.14 -13.39 -8.96
CA ALA A 634 16.69 -12.05 -9.30
C ALA A 634 17.36 -11.00 -8.41
N ARG A 635 17.57 -9.80 -8.96
CA ARG A 635 17.90 -8.59 -8.20
C ARG A 635 16.78 -7.59 -8.39
N TYR A 636 16.39 -6.92 -7.30
CA TYR A 636 15.39 -5.87 -7.28
C TYR A 636 16.00 -4.59 -6.75
N TYR A 637 15.65 -3.47 -7.36
CA TYR A 637 15.86 -2.12 -6.80
C TYR A 637 14.48 -1.52 -6.54
N PRO A 638 13.92 -1.69 -5.33
CA PRO A 638 12.65 -1.09 -4.97
C PRO A 638 12.71 0.43 -5.14
N ALA A 639 11.62 1.04 -5.56
CA ALA A 639 11.55 2.49 -5.64
C ALA A 639 11.90 3.12 -4.29
N ALA A 640 12.63 4.23 -4.31
CA ALA A 640 13.01 4.95 -3.12
C ALA A 640 11.78 5.67 -2.54
N SER A 641 10.95 4.94 -1.80
CA SER A 641 9.77 5.49 -1.14
C SER A 641 10.16 6.44 -0.01
N SER A 642 9.37 7.46 0.24
CA SER A 642 9.49 8.49 1.29
C SER A 642 10.69 9.44 1.19
N LEU A 643 11.68 9.17 0.37
CA LEU A 643 12.86 10.02 0.19
C LEU A 643 12.54 11.41 -0.37
N PRO A 644 11.76 11.53 -1.46
CA PRO A 644 11.46 12.82 -2.06
C PRO A 644 10.84 13.78 -1.07
N ARG A 645 9.85 13.27 -0.36
CA ARG A 645 9.15 14.01 0.67
C ARG A 645 10.08 14.47 1.79
N ALA A 646 10.94 13.59 2.27
CA ALA A 646 11.84 13.88 3.35
C ALA A 646 12.90 14.93 3.00
N ALA A 647 13.26 15.03 1.74
CA ALA A 647 14.39 15.83 1.26
C ALA A 647 14.02 17.22 0.74
N SER A 648 12.74 17.54 0.56
CA SER A 648 12.35 18.91 0.22
C SER A 648 12.66 19.88 1.36
N TRP A 649 13.54 20.83 1.12
CA TRP A 649 13.92 21.85 2.10
C TRP A 649 12.76 22.78 2.44
N ALA A 650 11.96 23.15 1.46
CA ALA A 650 10.79 23.98 1.67
C ALA A 650 9.82 23.36 2.67
N ARG A 651 9.61 22.04 2.61
CA ARG A 651 8.80 21.30 3.58
C ARG A 651 9.39 21.33 4.98
N ASN A 652 10.68 21.19 5.08
CA ASN A 652 11.39 21.09 6.35
C ASN A 652 11.67 22.44 6.99
N LEU A 653 11.60 23.54 6.23
CA LEU A 653 11.79 24.91 6.71
C LEU A 653 10.44 25.56 7.08
N ARG A 654 9.67 24.90 7.95
CA ARG A 654 8.40 25.46 8.44
C ARG A 654 8.63 26.73 9.24
N ARG A 655 7.75 27.72 9.04
CA ARG A 655 7.64 28.85 9.95
C ARG A 655 6.75 28.50 11.14
N SER A 656 7.35 28.09 12.25
CA SER A 656 6.65 28.05 13.55
C SER A 656 6.91 29.37 14.25
N ILE A 657 5.86 30.15 14.43
CA ILE A 657 5.92 31.46 15.07
C ILE A 657 5.36 31.33 16.48
N ARG A 658 6.06 31.86 17.47
CA ARG A 658 5.58 31.96 18.83
C ARG A 658 5.24 33.40 19.15
N GLY A 659 3.95 33.65 19.42
CA GLY A 659 3.48 34.92 19.97
C GLY A 659 3.50 34.86 21.47
N PHE A 660 4.04 35.89 22.13
CA PHE A 660 4.08 36.03 23.58
C PHE A 660 3.14 37.11 24.02
N PHE A 661 2.37 36.82 25.09
CA PHE A 661 1.31 37.71 25.56
C PHE A 661 1.45 37.96 27.05
N ASP A 662 1.04 39.18 27.45
CA ASP A 662 0.91 39.53 28.87
C ASP A 662 -0.33 38.87 29.54
N ALA A 663 -0.56 39.17 30.85
CA ALA A 663 -1.69 38.63 31.58
C ALA A 663 -3.06 39.08 31.04
N GLN A 664 -3.11 40.15 30.27
CA GLN A 664 -4.31 40.69 29.64
C GLN A 664 -4.51 40.22 28.19
N GLY A 665 -3.59 39.46 27.66
CA GLY A 665 -3.62 38.97 26.29
C GLY A 665 -3.07 39.93 25.23
N ASN A 666 -2.40 41.03 25.66
CA ASN A 666 -1.70 41.91 24.73
C ASN A 666 -0.41 41.24 24.23
N LEU A 667 -0.15 41.38 22.93
CA LEU A 667 1.09 40.87 22.34
C LEU A 667 2.28 41.71 22.81
N ILE A 668 3.25 41.08 23.48
CA ILE A 668 4.47 41.69 24.00
C ILE A 668 5.74 41.30 23.27
N GLY A 669 5.66 40.26 22.41
CA GLY A 669 6.81 39.81 21.62
C GLY A 669 6.45 38.68 20.68
N VAL A 670 7.30 38.51 19.73
CA VAL A 670 7.21 37.41 18.75
C VAL A 670 8.60 36.78 18.64
N ASP A 671 8.68 35.47 18.82
CA ASP A 671 9.92 34.73 18.53
C ASP A 671 9.94 34.42 17.02
N PRO A 672 10.90 34.99 16.29
CA PRO A 672 10.94 34.78 14.87
C PRO A 672 11.21 33.32 14.56
N VAL A 673 10.60 32.89 13.50
CA VAL A 673 10.77 31.67 12.73
C VAL A 673 11.89 30.74 13.21
N ARG A 674 11.52 29.57 13.70
CA ARG A 674 12.47 28.47 13.78
C ARG A 674 12.39 27.66 12.48
N SER A 675 13.46 27.72 11.69
CA SER A 675 13.66 26.76 10.63
C SER A 675 13.81 25.37 11.24
N SER A 676 13.08 24.38 10.70
CA SER A 676 13.39 22.98 10.93
C SER A 676 14.56 22.54 10.05
N SER A 677 14.94 21.28 10.12
CA SER A 677 16.09 20.72 9.42
C SER A 677 15.77 20.35 7.97
N GLY A 678 16.66 20.67 7.05
CA GLY A 678 16.64 20.12 5.68
C GLY A 678 17.54 18.91 5.54
N LYS A 679 17.50 18.26 4.38
CA LYS A 679 18.23 17.03 4.08
C LYS A 679 18.99 17.14 2.77
N PHE A 680 20.20 16.59 2.78
CA PHE A 680 21.03 16.41 1.60
C PHE A 680 21.22 14.92 1.36
N PHE A 681 21.56 14.56 0.14
CA PHE A 681 21.98 13.21 -0.19
C PHE A 681 23.51 13.15 -0.23
N GLN A 682 24.07 12.05 0.26
CA GLN A 682 25.48 11.72 0.05
C GLN A 682 25.73 11.54 -1.43
N GLU A 683 26.83 12.09 -1.94
CA GLU A 683 27.24 11.90 -3.34
C GLU A 683 27.60 10.43 -3.60
N GLY A 684 27.16 9.86 -4.71
CA GLY A 684 27.48 8.51 -5.13
C GLY A 684 26.80 7.40 -4.31
N LEU A 685 25.59 7.64 -3.81
CA LEU A 685 24.78 6.61 -3.12
C LEU A 685 24.50 5.42 -4.03
N THR A 686 24.77 4.21 -3.52
CA THR A 686 24.38 2.97 -4.19
C THR A 686 22.89 2.70 -3.96
N PRO A 687 22.09 2.42 -5.00
CA PRO A 687 20.69 2.10 -4.81
C PRO A 687 20.47 0.88 -3.90
N ARG A 688 19.48 0.96 -3.02
CA ARG A 688 19.07 -0.17 -2.19
C ARG A 688 18.69 -1.35 -3.04
N SER A 689 19.26 -2.52 -2.76
CA SER A 689 19.00 -3.72 -3.56
C SER A 689 18.57 -4.92 -2.71
N ILE A 690 17.82 -5.82 -3.35
CA ILE A 690 17.43 -7.11 -2.80
C ILE A 690 17.79 -8.20 -3.79
N ASP A 691 18.67 -9.09 -3.38
CA ASP A 691 19.01 -10.30 -4.13
C ASP A 691 18.12 -11.46 -3.68
N GLU A 692 17.53 -12.18 -4.62
CA GLU A 692 16.60 -13.26 -4.37
C GLU A 692 17.02 -14.55 -5.08
N TYR A 693 16.91 -15.67 -4.38
CA TYR A 693 17.18 -17.02 -4.87
C TYR A 693 15.99 -17.91 -4.52
N ILE A 694 15.46 -18.62 -5.49
CA ILE A 694 14.30 -19.51 -5.34
C ILE A 694 14.58 -20.86 -5.96
N ILE A 695 14.10 -21.90 -5.32
CA ILE A 695 13.91 -23.24 -5.90
C ILE A 695 12.55 -23.76 -5.48
N GLY A 696 11.83 -24.40 -6.39
CA GLY A 696 10.53 -24.96 -6.11
C GLY A 696 10.18 -26.19 -6.91
N TYR A 697 9.17 -26.90 -6.47
CA TYR A 697 8.60 -28.08 -7.09
C TYR A 697 7.09 -28.04 -7.03
N SER A 698 6.44 -28.22 -8.14
CA SER A 698 4.99 -28.32 -8.25
C SER A 698 4.59 -29.66 -8.83
N LYS A 699 3.67 -30.35 -8.18
CA LYS A 699 3.18 -31.66 -8.56
C LYS A 699 1.67 -31.69 -8.69
N GLN A 700 1.17 -32.13 -9.82
CA GLN A 700 -0.23 -32.53 -9.96
C GLN A 700 -0.37 -33.98 -9.51
N VAL A 701 -0.87 -34.19 -8.29
CA VAL A 701 -1.03 -35.52 -7.70
C VAL A 701 -2.10 -36.31 -8.44
N ASN A 702 -3.20 -35.65 -8.79
CA ASN A 702 -4.27 -36.14 -9.67
C ASN A 702 -5.07 -34.93 -10.20
N SER A 703 -6.16 -35.18 -10.90
CA SER A 703 -7.01 -34.13 -11.48
C SER A 703 -7.63 -33.14 -10.49
N ARG A 704 -7.55 -33.41 -9.20
CA ARG A 704 -8.14 -32.59 -8.12
C ARG A 704 -7.12 -32.01 -7.16
N TRP A 705 -5.94 -32.65 -7.02
CA TRP A 705 -4.93 -32.26 -6.04
C TRP A 705 -3.67 -31.74 -6.71
N THR A 706 -3.23 -30.57 -6.26
CA THR A 706 -1.86 -30.09 -6.51
C THR A 706 -1.12 -29.89 -5.19
N LEU A 707 0.19 -30.13 -5.26
CA LEU A 707 1.14 -29.88 -4.19
C LEU A 707 2.25 -28.98 -4.74
N LYS A 708 2.52 -27.86 -4.05
CA LYS A 708 3.63 -26.95 -4.37
C LYS A 708 4.53 -26.83 -3.16
N THR A 709 5.84 -26.85 -3.40
CA THR A 709 6.86 -26.62 -2.37
C THR A 709 7.90 -25.66 -2.90
N HIS A 710 8.43 -24.82 -2.05
CA HIS A 710 9.50 -23.91 -2.42
C HIS A 710 10.42 -23.60 -1.23
N ALA A 711 11.64 -23.19 -1.57
CA ALA A 711 12.56 -22.53 -0.68
C ALA A 711 12.98 -21.20 -1.31
N ARG A 712 13.05 -20.14 -0.52
CA ARG A 712 13.42 -18.78 -0.95
C ARG A 712 14.42 -18.18 0.02
N TYR A 713 15.42 -17.51 -0.52
CA TYR A 713 16.36 -16.70 0.23
C TYR A 713 16.39 -15.29 -0.35
N ARG A 714 16.34 -14.28 0.51
CA ARG A 714 16.53 -12.86 0.15
C ARG A 714 17.63 -12.22 0.98
N TYR A 715 18.39 -11.35 0.34
CA TYR A 715 19.42 -10.53 0.98
C TYR A 715 19.22 -9.07 0.58
N GLY A 716 18.83 -8.23 1.56
CA GLY A 716 18.70 -6.79 1.38
C GLY A 716 19.97 -6.08 1.84
N GLN A 717 20.43 -5.10 1.07
CA GLN A 717 21.65 -4.34 1.30
C GLN A 717 21.55 -2.91 0.75
N ASN A 718 22.57 -2.09 1.01
CA ASN A 718 22.68 -0.69 0.59
C ASN A 718 21.51 0.13 1.14
N PHE A 719 21.21 -0.04 2.42
CA PHE A 719 20.16 0.73 3.08
C PHE A 719 20.62 2.16 3.32
N TRP A 720 19.70 3.10 3.14
CA TRP A 720 19.91 4.51 3.39
C TRP A 720 19.19 4.95 4.65
N GLU A 721 19.80 5.90 5.35
CA GLU A 721 19.20 6.53 6.51
C GLU A 721 19.62 7.98 6.60
N ASP A 722 18.80 8.84 7.17
CA ASP A 722 19.28 10.17 7.46
C ASP A 722 20.20 10.16 8.69
N THR A 723 21.30 10.85 8.56
CA THR A 723 22.32 10.92 9.57
C THR A 723 22.42 12.34 10.11
N ASN A 724 22.25 12.51 11.42
CA ASN A 724 22.34 13.81 12.07
C ASN A 724 23.81 14.21 12.26
N ASN A 725 24.31 15.05 11.37
CA ASN A 725 25.69 15.53 11.45
C ASN A 725 25.97 16.42 12.67
N ASN A 726 24.96 17.08 13.23
CA ASN A 726 25.15 17.87 14.44
C ASN A 726 25.42 17.00 15.68
N ALA A 727 24.83 15.81 15.75
CA ALA A 727 25.10 14.87 16.83
C ALA A 727 26.53 14.34 16.74
N ARG A 728 27.00 14.03 15.53
CA ARG A 728 28.37 13.57 15.30
C ARG A 728 29.44 14.60 15.65
N SER A 729 29.20 15.87 15.37
CA SER A 729 30.13 16.93 15.70
C SER A 729 30.26 17.19 17.20
N ARG A 730 29.30 16.73 18.01
CA ARG A 730 29.32 16.88 19.47
C ARG A 730 30.03 15.75 20.20
N PHE A 731 30.17 14.60 19.57
CA PHE A 731 30.69 13.39 20.20
C PHE A 731 31.87 12.85 19.43
N GLU A 732 33.04 12.92 20.01
CA GLU A 732 34.32 12.37 19.51
C GLU A 732 34.35 10.82 19.51
N ALA A 733 33.18 10.16 19.59
CA ALA A 733 33.12 8.70 19.53
C ALA A 733 33.47 8.22 18.11
N PRO A 734 34.25 7.13 17.95
CA PRO A 734 34.53 6.56 16.65
C PRO A 734 33.19 6.07 16.05
N ALA A 735 32.59 6.87 15.18
CA ALA A 735 31.42 6.50 14.45
C ALA A 735 31.79 5.43 13.42
N PRO A 736 30.89 4.48 13.10
CA PRO A 736 31.09 3.60 11.96
C PRO A 736 31.17 4.39 10.65
N ILE A 737 30.64 5.60 10.64
CA ILE A 737 30.68 6.53 9.53
C ILE A 737 31.22 7.86 10.05
N SER A 738 32.28 8.39 9.43
CA SER A 738 32.84 9.67 9.83
C SER A 738 32.07 10.82 9.17
N GLN A 739 32.03 11.96 9.83
CA GLN A 739 31.45 13.18 9.26
C GLN A 739 32.14 13.56 7.93
N ALA A 740 33.45 13.31 7.82
CA ALA A 740 34.24 13.59 6.63
C ALA A 740 33.80 12.73 5.41
N ASP A 741 33.14 11.59 5.65
CA ASP A 741 32.67 10.70 4.60
C ASP A 741 31.42 11.23 3.90
N TYR A 742 30.75 12.23 4.50
CA TYR A 742 29.53 12.81 3.93
C TYR A 742 29.80 14.22 3.40
N ILE A 743 29.86 15.15 4.28
CA ILE A 743 30.07 16.57 3.94
C ILE A 743 31.08 17.14 4.91
N PRO A 744 32.27 17.53 4.44
CA PRO A 744 33.24 18.21 5.26
C PRO A 744 32.70 19.57 5.72
N ASN A 745 32.95 19.94 6.98
CA ASN A 745 32.63 21.24 7.57
C ASN A 745 31.13 21.56 7.61
N LEU A 746 30.31 20.61 7.99
CA LEU A 746 28.84 20.80 8.03
C LEU A 746 28.41 21.94 8.98
N SER A 747 29.20 22.26 10.03
CA SER A 747 28.92 23.42 10.87
C SER A 747 28.82 24.73 10.10
N ASP A 748 29.58 24.88 9.03
CA ASP A 748 29.63 26.06 8.20
C ASP A 748 28.38 26.18 7.32
N PHE A 749 27.70 25.07 7.01
CA PHE A 749 26.41 25.05 6.28
C PHE A 749 25.28 25.70 7.05
N ARG A 750 25.27 25.61 8.39
CA ARG A 750 24.21 26.20 9.20
C ARG A 750 24.00 27.66 8.93
N ASP A 751 25.12 28.37 8.74
CA ASP A 751 25.12 29.83 8.54
C ASP A 751 24.72 30.17 7.09
N GLU A 752 25.04 29.30 6.13
CA GLU A 752 24.73 29.50 4.72
C GLU A 752 23.25 29.22 4.37
N ILE A 753 22.71 28.12 4.89
CA ILE A 753 21.38 27.61 4.49
C ILE A 753 20.32 27.71 5.59
N GLY A 754 20.69 28.14 6.79
CA GLY A 754 19.81 28.29 7.95
C GLY A 754 19.27 26.96 8.48
N GLY A 755 19.33 26.76 9.78
CA GLY A 755 18.85 25.55 10.44
C GLY A 755 19.81 24.37 10.44
N SER A 756 19.36 23.24 10.98
CA SER A 756 20.15 22.00 11.01
C SER A 756 19.97 21.22 9.72
N SER A 757 20.98 20.49 9.33
CA SER A 757 20.94 19.62 8.15
C SER A 757 21.19 18.16 8.52
N TYR A 758 20.50 17.29 7.82
CA TYR A 758 20.73 15.85 7.84
C TYR A 758 21.31 15.42 6.50
N VAL A 759 22.05 14.35 6.49
CA VAL A 759 22.55 13.72 5.27
C VAL A 759 21.96 12.34 5.16
N ILE A 760 21.27 12.08 4.06
CA ILE A 760 20.83 10.74 3.70
C ILE A 760 22.04 10.01 3.14
N ALA A 761 22.46 8.97 3.82
CA ALA A 761 23.69 8.26 3.54
C ALA A 761 23.48 6.75 3.55
N GLU A 762 24.30 6.06 2.81
CA GLU A 762 24.38 4.60 2.86
C GLU A 762 24.98 4.13 4.20
N LEU A 763 24.40 3.09 4.75
CA LEU A 763 24.84 2.46 5.98
C LEU A 763 25.65 1.20 5.64
N ASP A 764 26.97 1.25 5.78
CA ASP A 764 27.92 0.23 5.34
C ASP A 764 27.61 -1.20 5.83
N ASP A 765 27.14 -1.34 7.06
CA ASP A 765 26.90 -2.64 7.68
C ASP A 765 25.41 -3.00 7.80
N ALA A 766 24.51 -2.24 7.15
CA ALA A 766 23.08 -2.49 7.21
C ALA A 766 22.67 -3.59 6.25
N PHE A 767 21.98 -4.60 6.76
CA PHE A 767 21.47 -5.70 5.94
C PHE A 767 20.23 -6.35 6.52
N THR A 768 19.47 -7.03 5.65
CA THR A 768 18.39 -7.94 6.01
C THR A 768 18.59 -9.29 5.35
N LYS A 769 18.17 -10.35 6.00
CA LYS A 769 18.13 -11.71 5.47
C LYS A 769 16.80 -12.35 5.74
N TYR A 770 16.25 -12.96 4.72
CA TYR A 770 14.99 -13.69 4.81
C TYR A 770 15.11 -15.07 4.20
N TYR A 771 14.78 -16.08 4.98
CA TYR A 771 14.69 -17.47 4.57
C TYR A 771 13.24 -17.90 4.64
N GLU A 772 12.77 -18.63 3.65
CA GLU A 772 11.43 -19.17 3.61
C GLU A 772 11.47 -20.61 3.04
N ALA A 773 10.69 -21.48 3.64
CA ALA A 773 10.36 -22.78 3.09
C ALA A 773 8.84 -22.97 3.19
N GLY A 774 8.18 -23.18 2.07
CA GLY A 774 6.74 -23.28 1.97
C GLY A 774 6.24 -24.57 1.37
N VAL A 775 5.08 -25.02 1.84
CA VAL A 775 4.30 -26.13 1.27
C VAL A 775 2.87 -25.65 1.11
N GLU A 776 2.31 -25.85 -0.08
CA GLU A 776 0.92 -25.52 -0.41
C GLU A 776 0.23 -26.75 -1.02
N ALA A 777 -1.00 -27.00 -0.61
CA ALA A 777 -1.84 -28.03 -1.18
C ALA A 777 -3.19 -27.42 -1.59
N ASP A 778 -3.55 -27.58 -2.84
CA ASP A 778 -4.84 -27.15 -3.40
C ASP A 778 -5.66 -28.39 -3.76
N TRP A 779 -6.93 -28.37 -3.40
CA TRP A 779 -7.89 -29.40 -3.82
C TRP A 779 -9.13 -28.76 -4.44
N ARG A 780 -9.51 -29.24 -5.63
CA ARG A 780 -10.69 -28.78 -6.37
C ARG A 780 -11.61 -29.95 -6.69
N GLY A 781 -12.81 -29.91 -6.12
CA GLY A 781 -13.91 -30.81 -6.46
C GLY A 781 -14.94 -30.14 -7.36
N SER A 782 -16.02 -30.84 -7.72
CA SER A 782 -17.11 -30.26 -8.51
C SER A 782 -17.91 -29.19 -7.76
N ASN A 783 -17.96 -29.27 -6.44
CA ASN A 783 -18.76 -28.37 -5.57
C ASN A 783 -17.94 -27.88 -4.36
N SER A 784 -16.62 -27.92 -4.43
CA SER A 784 -15.80 -27.57 -3.27
C SER A 784 -14.39 -27.20 -3.67
N TYR A 785 -13.80 -26.32 -2.90
CA TYR A 785 -12.43 -25.89 -3.01
C TYR A 785 -11.80 -25.83 -1.64
N PHE A 786 -10.59 -26.36 -1.47
CA PHE A 786 -9.82 -26.26 -0.26
C PHE A 786 -8.36 -25.97 -0.57
N LYS A 787 -7.77 -25.05 0.17
CA LYS A 787 -6.34 -24.75 0.14
C LYS A 787 -5.76 -24.77 1.54
N GLY A 788 -4.62 -25.42 1.66
CA GLY A 788 -3.80 -25.41 2.85
C GLY A 788 -2.40 -24.94 2.52
N SER A 789 -1.81 -24.14 3.37
CA SER A 789 -0.42 -23.71 3.25
C SER A 789 0.27 -23.65 4.60
N TYR A 790 1.50 -24.10 4.63
CA TYR A 790 2.40 -23.93 5.76
C TYR A 790 3.68 -23.29 5.28
N VAL A 791 4.11 -22.23 5.97
CA VAL A 791 5.35 -21.52 5.69
C VAL A 791 6.17 -21.42 6.98
N TRP A 792 7.39 -21.89 6.91
CA TRP A 792 8.42 -21.58 7.85
C TRP A 792 9.25 -20.43 7.29
N SER A 793 9.52 -19.40 8.10
CA SER A 793 10.34 -18.28 7.69
C SER A 793 11.24 -17.79 8.80
N HIS A 794 12.32 -17.11 8.44
CA HIS A 794 13.23 -16.44 9.36
C HIS A 794 13.69 -15.11 8.74
N TYR A 795 13.22 -14.02 9.32
CA TYR A 795 13.60 -12.66 8.93
C TYR A 795 14.47 -12.02 9.99
N TYR A 796 15.73 -11.78 9.67
CA TYR A 796 16.68 -11.20 10.61
C TYR A 796 17.71 -10.29 9.94
N GLY A 797 18.37 -9.47 10.74
CA GLY A 797 19.36 -8.51 10.30
C GLY A 797 19.66 -7.49 11.38
N ASN A 798 20.10 -6.33 10.95
CA ASN A 798 20.39 -5.20 11.84
C ASN A 798 19.69 -3.91 11.38
N PHE A 799 18.94 -3.97 10.30
CA PHE A 799 18.19 -2.85 9.77
C PHE A 799 16.79 -3.31 9.35
N ASP A 800 15.78 -2.60 9.78
CA ASP A 800 14.40 -2.82 9.38
C ASP A 800 13.76 -1.46 9.17
N GLN A 801 13.43 -1.15 7.94
CA GLN A 801 12.89 0.15 7.55
C GLN A 801 11.57 0.46 8.27
N ASP A 802 10.76 -0.57 8.52
CA ASP A 802 9.49 -0.45 9.22
C ASP A 802 9.65 -0.38 10.75
N ASN A 803 10.84 -0.56 11.24
CA ASN A 803 11.11 -0.76 12.66
C ASN A 803 12.05 0.25 13.28
N SER A 804 12.21 1.40 12.66
CA SER A 804 13.12 2.42 13.16
C SER A 804 12.67 2.94 14.54
N THR A 805 11.39 2.93 14.85
CA THR A 805 10.85 3.31 16.14
C THR A 805 9.64 2.48 16.53
N THR A 806 9.38 2.33 17.82
CA THR A 806 8.25 1.57 18.34
C THR A 806 7.01 2.39 18.59
N SER A 807 7.15 3.70 18.65
CA SER A 807 6.06 4.60 19.00
C SER A 807 5.53 5.36 17.81
N ASN A 808 6.21 5.30 16.70
CA ASN A 808 5.88 6.10 15.54
C ASN A 808 6.28 5.40 14.24
N ASP A 809 5.84 4.20 14.14
CA ASP A 809 6.17 3.34 13.02
C ASP A 809 5.43 3.72 11.75
N ALA A 810 4.44 4.61 11.92
CA ALA A 810 3.84 5.34 10.83
C ALA A 810 4.83 6.24 10.10
N ASN A 811 5.87 6.68 10.77
CA ASN A 811 6.96 7.37 10.13
C ASN A 811 7.97 6.37 9.59
N VAL A 812 7.56 5.70 8.60
CA VAL A 812 8.39 4.93 7.72
C VAL A 812 9.24 5.88 6.90
N PHE A 813 9.67 6.96 7.50
CA PHE A 813 10.56 7.90 6.87
C PHE A 813 11.98 7.43 7.09
N ILE A 814 12.72 7.33 6.03
CA ILE A 814 14.13 7.56 6.11
C ILE A 814 14.23 8.93 6.76
N GLY A 815 14.78 8.95 7.96
CA GLY A 815 14.98 10.20 8.62
C GLY A 815 14.20 10.49 9.88
N SER A 816 13.39 9.59 10.38
CA SER A 816 12.83 9.71 11.72
C SER A 816 13.64 8.99 12.79
N SER A 817 14.68 8.26 12.39
CA SER A 817 15.46 7.42 13.27
C SER A 817 16.77 8.07 13.65
N PHE A 818 16.87 8.54 14.86
CA PHE A 818 18.15 8.88 15.47
C PHE A 818 19.11 7.70 15.58
N ILE A 819 18.71 6.54 15.21
CA ILE A 819 19.43 5.30 15.39
C ILE A 819 20.62 5.24 14.47
N ALA A 820 20.51 5.81 13.29
CA ALA A 820 21.57 5.83 12.30
C ALA A 820 22.35 7.15 12.27
N ASP A 821 22.07 8.07 13.18
CA ASP A 821 22.71 9.39 13.18
C ASP A 821 24.21 9.40 13.51
N GLY A 822 24.79 8.22 13.59
CA GLY A 822 26.23 8.08 13.78
C GLY A 822 26.77 8.55 15.10
N ALA A 823 25.97 8.63 16.14
CA ALA A 823 26.47 8.85 17.50
C ALA A 823 27.38 7.70 18.00
N GLY A 824 28.01 6.99 17.07
CA GLY A 824 28.99 5.96 17.32
C GLY A 824 28.43 4.53 17.20
N ARG A 825 29.32 3.55 17.39
CA ARG A 825 28.99 2.12 17.31
C ARG A 825 27.93 1.67 18.30
N GLN A 826 27.67 2.42 19.35
CA GLN A 826 26.61 2.14 20.30
C GLN A 826 25.23 2.09 19.64
N LEU A 827 25.06 2.71 18.48
CA LEU A 827 23.87 2.63 17.68
C LEU A 827 23.59 1.24 17.16
N TRP A 828 24.63 0.49 16.87
CA TRP A 828 24.55 -0.87 16.35
C TRP A 828 24.50 -1.93 17.45
N ASN A 829 24.78 -1.55 18.71
CA ASN A 829 24.74 -2.48 19.82
C ASN A 829 23.34 -3.07 19.97
N ASN A 830 23.27 -4.39 20.05
CA ASN A 830 22.04 -5.17 20.17
C ASN A 830 21.07 -5.03 18.97
N ARG A 831 21.43 -4.33 17.90
CA ARG A 831 20.54 -4.13 16.77
C ARG A 831 20.42 -5.38 15.87
N TYR A 832 21.35 -6.28 15.95
CA TYR A 832 21.35 -7.53 15.22
C TYR A 832 20.45 -8.56 15.88
N GLY A 833 19.51 -9.12 15.14
CA GLY A 833 18.61 -10.15 15.65
C GLY A 833 17.40 -10.37 14.74
N ASN A 834 16.32 -10.89 15.31
CA ASN A 834 15.05 -11.11 14.60
C ASN A 834 14.37 -9.78 14.36
N LEU A 835 13.99 -9.53 13.12
CA LEU A 835 13.26 -8.33 12.74
C LEU A 835 11.76 -8.50 13.01
N ARG A 836 11.00 -7.43 13.13
CA ARG A 836 9.58 -7.49 13.51
C ARG A 836 8.70 -8.26 12.53
N GLY A 837 9.09 -8.31 11.27
CA GLY A 837 8.44 -9.14 10.27
C GLY A 837 8.73 -10.64 10.41
N ASP A 838 9.52 -11.11 11.39
CA ASP A 838 9.77 -12.54 11.58
C ASP A 838 8.56 -13.23 12.21
N ARG A 839 7.84 -14.00 11.39
CA ARG A 839 6.80 -14.94 11.84
C ARG A 839 7.28 -16.35 11.53
N ARG A 840 7.91 -16.95 12.50
CA ARG A 840 8.63 -18.21 12.32
C ARG A 840 7.78 -19.32 11.69
N HIS A 841 6.50 -19.41 12.07
CA HIS A 841 5.57 -20.41 11.59
C HIS A 841 4.26 -19.75 11.20
N GLN A 842 3.75 -20.05 10.01
CA GLN A 842 2.46 -19.62 9.55
C GLN A 842 1.73 -20.79 8.87
N LEU A 843 0.52 -21.08 9.33
CA LEU A 843 -0.40 -22.05 8.74
C LEU A 843 -1.67 -21.31 8.33
N LYS A 844 -2.10 -21.49 7.08
CA LYS A 844 -3.37 -20.98 6.58
C LYS A 844 -4.15 -22.12 5.94
N LEU A 845 -5.41 -22.25 6.30
CA LEU A 845 -6.34 -23.23 5.74
C LEU A 845 -7.60 -22.50 5.36
N TYR A 846 -8.07 -22.67 4.13
CA TYR A 846 -9.34 -22.09 3.72
C TYR A 846 -10.01 -22.90 2.62
N GLY A 847 -11.31 -22.71 2.47
CA GLY A 847 -12.07 -23.39 1.47
C GLY A 847 -13.57 -23.26 1.67
N TYR A 848 -14.32 -23.80 0.71
CA TYR A 848 -15.76 -23.82 0.76
C TYR A 848 -16.32 -25.14 0.21
N TYR A 849 -17.60 -25.39 0.56
CA TYR A 849 -18.39 -26.50 0.07
C TYR A 849 -19.79 -26.02 -0.32
N ASN A 850 -20.18 -26.28 -1.57
CA ASN A 850 -21.52 -25.98 -2.11
C ASN A 850 -22.43 -27.19 -1.93
N PHE A 851 -23.51 -27.02 -1.17
CA PHE A 851 -24.49 -28.07 -0.90
C PHE A 851 -25.55 -28.15 -2.01
N ASN A 852 -26.12 -29.32 -2.18
CA ASN A 852 -27.17 -29.54 -3.21
C ASN A 852 -28.46 -28.76 -2.98
N TRP A 853 -28.68 -28.20 -1.78
CA TRP A 853 -29.86 -27.38 -1.44
C TRP A 853 -29.64 -25.87 -1.67
N ASN A 854 -28.71 -25.46 -2.55
CA ASN A 854 -28.33 -24.07 -2.85
C ASN A 854 -27.68 -23.31 -1.67
N GLY A 855 -27.20 -24.00 -0.64
CA GLY A 855 -26.37 -23.43 0.42
C GLY A 855 -24.90 -23.60 0.13
N SER A 856 -24.06 -22.75 0.69
CA SER A 856 -22.61 -22.87 0.70
C SER A 856 -22.07 -22.58 2.10
N ALA A 857 -21.04 -23.29 2.51
CA ALA A 857 -20.32 -23.01 3.74
C ALA A 857 -18.83 -22.81 3.42
N GLY A 858 -18.28 -21.70 3.87
CA GLY A 858 -16.87 -21.32 3.76
C GLY A 858 -16.19 -21.20 5.10
N ALA A 859 -14.89 -21.40 5.14
CA ALA A 859 -14.08 -21.21 6.33
C ALA A 859 -12.67 -20.72 5.97
N TYR A 860 -12.11 -19.91 6.86
CA TYR A 860 -10.71 -19.52 6.86
C TYR A 860 -10.14 -19.74 8.25
N ALA A 861 -8.97 -20.37 8.34
CA ALA A 861 -8.25 -20.54 9.58
C ALA A 861 -6.79 -20.14 9.43
N VAL A 862 -6.27 -19.41 10.38
CA VAL A 862 -4.86 -18.99 10.43
C VAL A 862 -4.25 -19.33 11.80
N TYR A 863 -3.00 -19.75 11.77
CA TYR A 863 -2.08 -19.76 12.88
C TYR A 863 -0.80 -19.04 12.48
N GLN A 864 -0.30 -18.18 13.33
CA GLN A 864 0.99 -17.51 13.14
C GLN A 864 1.74 -17.37 14.47
N SER A 865 3.06 -17.51 14.42
CA SER A 865 3.93 -17.27 15.57
C SER A 865 3.87 -15.82 16.03
N GLY A 866 4.20 -15.60 17.29
CA GLY A 866 4.27 -14.29 17.92
C GLY A 866 5.22 -13.33 17.20
N GLN A 867 5.00 -12.04 17.40
CA GLN A 867 5.83 -10.95 16.85
C GLN A 867 7.10 -10.79 17.68
N PRO A 868 8.29 -10.75 17.09
CA PRO A 868 9.51 -10.37 17.79
C PRO A 868 9.46 -8.94 18.32
N TRP A 869 10.05 -8.73 19.49
CA TRP A 869 10.26 -7.43 20.07
C TRP A 869 11.43 -7.46 21.07
N GLU A 870 11.92 -6.33 21.50
CA GLU A 870 13.02 -6.17 22.45
C GLU A 870 12.80 -4.97 23.36
N ALA A 871 13.45 -4.94 24.53
CA ALA A 871 13.42 -3.81 25.42
C ALA A 871 14.31 -2.67 24.93
N TRP A 872 13.82 -1.43 25.07
CA TRP A 872 14.52 -0.21 24.74
C TRP A 872 14.76 0.64 25.98
N ASP A 873 15.99 1.12 26.14
CA ASP A 873 16.40 1.95 27.28
C ASP A 873 16.79 3.36 26.82
N VAL A 874 16.07 4.33 27.30
CA VAL A 874 16.29 5.76 27.04
C VAL A 874 17.58 6.25 27.66
N GLU A 875 18.00 5.73 28.82
CA GLU A 875 19.15 6.20 29.57
C GLU A 875 20.48 5.93 28.86
N VAL A 876 20.55 4.86 28.09
CA VAL A 876 21.75 4.53 27.30
C VAL A 876 22.08 5.66 26.32
N TYR A 877 21.06 6.36 25.83
CA TYR A 877 21.23 7.42 24.83
C TYR A 877 21.41 8.80 25.42
N ARG A 878 20.76 9.06 26.53
CA ARG A 878 20.85 10.36 27.22
C ARG A 878 22.29 10.82 27.45
N ARG A 879 23.18 9.86 27.67
CA ARG A 879 24.62 10.14 27.84
C ARG A 879 25.26 10.77 26.62
N PHE A 880 24.77 10.50 25.44
CA PHE A 880 25.36 10.89 24.18
C PHE A 880 24.68 12.08 23.52
N THR A 881 23.37 12.18 23.61
CA THR A 881 22.59 13.20 22.88
C THR A 881 22.11 14.35 23.76
N GLY A 882 22.10 14.17 25.10
CA GLY A 882 21.47 15.13 26.00
C GLY A 882 19.96 15.28 25.82
N SER A 883 19.35 14.54 24.89
CA SER A 883 17.93 14.50 24.62
C SER A 883 17.24 13.45 25.49
N SER A 884 16.06 13.75 25.98
CA SER A 884 15.38 12.93 26.98
C SER A 884 14.21 12.10 26.45
N SER A 885 13.68 12.38 25.24
CA SER A 885 12.38 11.83 24.86
C SER A 885 12.40 10.78 23.77
N ASP A 886 13.28 10.88 22.77
CA ASP A 886 13.09 10.10 21.55
C ASP A 886 14.25 9.15 21.20
N THR A 887 15.29 9.15 22.01
CA THR A 887 16.50 8.39 21.80
C THR A 887 16.55 7.13 22.66
N SER A 888 15.67 6.19 22.37
CA SER A 888 15.71 4.86 22.97
C SER A 888 16.74 3.98 22.28
N ARG A 889 17.28 3.02 23.01
CA ARG A 889 18.24 2.03 22.52
C ARG A 889 17.78 0.64 22.80
N PHE A 890 18.19 -0.26 21.96
CA PHE A 890 18.07 -1.69 22.20
C PHE A 890 18.85 -2.04 23.49
N ALA A 891 18.14 -2.26 24.58
CA ALA A 891 18.74 -2.69 25.86
C ALA A 891 19.16 -4.16 25.82
N GLU A 892 18.61 -4.90 24.85
CA GLU A 892 18.88 -6.32 24.60
C GLU A 892 18.87 -6.58 23.09
N PRO A 893 19.36 -7.75 22.60
CA PRO A 893 19.39 -8.02 21.17
C PRO A 893 18.02 -7.90 20.51
N ALA A 894 17.98 -7.36 19.28
CA ALA A 894 16.78 -7.16 18.48
C ALA A 894 15.96 -8.45 18.41
N GLY A 895 14.65 -8.36 18.66
CA GLY A 895 13.73 -9.48 18.60
C GLY A 895 14.05 -10.63 19.55
N SER A 896 14.71 -10.34 20.71
CA SER A 896 15.04 -11.37 21.71
C SER A 896 13.81 -11.92 22.43
N ARG A 897 12.68 -11.22 22.36
CA ARG A 897 11.39 -11.62 22.94
C ARG A 897 10.36 -11.81 21.84
N THR A 898 9.27 -12.48 22.15
CA THR A 898 8.14 -12.67 21.23
C THR A 898 6.82 -12.45 21.98
N THR A 899 5.81 -11.94 21.25
CA THR A 899 4.42 -11.91 21.71
C THR A 899 3.85 -13.32 21.70
N SER A 900 2.64 -13.49 22.21
CA SER A 900 1.90 -14.76 22.08
C SER A 900 1.61 -15.09 20.61
N ASP A 901 1.51 -16.37 20.29
CA ASP A 901 1.04 -16.84 19.00
C ASP A 901 -0.42 -16.43 18.78
N HIS A 902 -0.76 -16.13 17.53
CA HIS A 902 -2.13 -15.83 17.13
C HIS A 902 -2.73 -16.98 16.32
N TYR A 903 -4.00 -17.29 16.58
CA TYR A 903 -4.81 -18.18 15.76
C TYR A 903 -6.25 -17.67 15.70
N GLN A 904 -6.85 -17.80 14.52
CA GLN A 904 -8.19 -17.29 14.24
C GLN A 904 -8.92 -18.25 13.31
N ILE A 905 -10.24 -18.34 13.47
CA ILE A 905 -11.13 -19.06 12.57
C ILE A 905 -12.26 -18.12 12.19
N ASP A 906 -12.43 -17.92 10.88
CA ASP A 906 -13.54 -17.18 10.29
C ASP A 906 -14.45 -18.17 9.54
N LEU A 907 -15.75 -17.95 9.61
CA LEU A 907 -16.77 -18.82 9.01
C LEU A 907 -17.73 -18.00 8.15
N ASN A 908 -18.16 -18.59 7.04
CA ASN A 908 -19.18 -18.04 6.16
C ASN A 908 -20.26 -19.07 5.90
N TYR A 909 -21.49 -18.64 5.79
CA TYR A 909 -22.59 -19.41 5.23
C TYR A 909 -23.42 -18.55 4.30
N THR A 910 -23.67 -19.04 3.08
CA THR A 910 -24.55 -18.38 2.11
C THR A 910 -25.69 -19.30 1.70
N HIS A 911 -26.86 -18.72 1.41
CA HIS A 911 -28.00 -19.44 0.85
C HIS A 911 -28.60 -18.72 -0.32
N ASN A 912 -28.80 -19.41 -1.43
CA ASN A 912 -29.31 -18.86 -2.68
C ASN A 912 -30.76 -19.25 -2.91
N PHE A 913 -31.67 -18.27 -2.99
CA PHE A 913 -33.09 -18.44 -3.33
C PHE A 913 -33.30 -18.09 -4.79
N LYS A 914 -33.37 -19.10 -5.66
CA LYS A 914 -33.57 -18.92 -7.11
C LYS A 914 -35.04 -18.65 -7.41
N ILE A 915 -35.32 -17.51 -8.08
CA ILE A 915 -36.67 -17.06 -8.41
C ILE A 915 -36.84 -17.02 -9.93
N GLY A 916 -37.75 -17.83 -10.45
CA GLY A 916 -38.13 -17.84 -11.88
C GLY A 916 -36.98 -18.15 -12.84
N GLY A 917 -35.87 -18.75 -12.34
CA GLY A 917 -34.70 -19.15 -13.13
C GLY A 917 -33.79 -17.99 -13.60
N ARG A 918 -34.20 -16.74 -13.38
CA ARG A 918 -33.45 -15.54 -13.80
C ARG A 918 -32.92 -14.73 -12.62
N TYR A 919 -33.61 -14.69 -11.52
CA TYR A 919 -33.28 -13.89 -10.35
C TYR A 919 -32.80 -14.77 -9.22
N ASN A 920 -31.84 -14.23 -8.44
CA ASN A 920 -31.34 -14.91 -7.26
C ASN A 920 -31.31 -13.93 -6.06
N ILE A 921 -31.86 -14.36 -4.92
CA ILE A 921 -31.63 -13.67 -3.64
C ILE A 921 -30.65 -14.52 -2.85
N GLN A 922 -29.50 -13.96 -2.52
CA GLN A 922 -28.51 -14.59 -1.66
C GLN A 922 -28.57 -13.94 -0.28
N VAL A 923 -28.63 -14.76 0.76
CA VAL A 923 -28.46 -14.34 2.15
C VAL A 923 -27.15 -14.93 2.65
N ALA A 924 -26.29 -14.10 3.23
CA ALA A 924 -24.99 -14.50 3.77
C ALA A 924 -24.88 -14.11 5.23
N ALA A 925 -24.14 -14.92 5.99
CA ALA A 925 -23.76 -14.68 7.37
C ALA A 925 -22.28 -15.04 7.55
N ASP A 926 -21.51 -14.06 8.03
CA ASP A 926 -20.10 -14.24 8.36
C ASP A 926 -19.86 -14.15 9.86
N VAL A 927 -18.90 -14.91 10.35
CA VAL A 927 -18.39 -14.84 11.70
C VAL A 927 -16.87 -14.71 11.61
N PHE A 928 -16.35 -13.54 11.92
CA PHE A 928 -14.92 -13.31 12.02
C PHE A 928 -14.44 -13.58 13.44
N ASN A 929 -13.26 -14.15 13.57
CA ASN A 929 -12.66 -14.53 14.84
C ASN A 929 -13.64 -15.31 15.76
N ALA A 930 -14.19 -16.42 15.25
CA ALA A 930 -15.19 -17.23 15.97
C ALA A 930 -14.73 -17.69 17.36
N LEU A 931 -13.41 -17.79 17.56
CA LEU A 931 -12.78 -18.17 18.84
C LEU A 931 -12.60 -17.01 19.82
N ASP A 932 -12.86 -15.79 19.38
CA ASP A 932 -12.70 -14.55 20.16
C ASP A 932 -11.29 -14.36 20.71
N ARG A 933 -10.27 -14.70 19.91
CA ARG A 933 -8.88 -14.63 20.31
C ARG A 933 -8.29 -13.25 20.02
N GLN A 934 -8.18 -12.41 21.01
CA GLN A 934 -7.66 -11.03 20.92
C GLN A 934 -6.18 -11.00 21.33
N THR A 935 -5.31 -11.59 20.50
CA THR A 935 -3.86 -11.61 20.77
C THR A 935 -3.30 -10.19 20.65
N GLY A 936 -2.53 -9.78 21.68
CA GLY A 936 -1.85 -8.50 21.67
C GLY A 936 -0.58 -8.49 20.85
N TYR A 937 -0.29 -7.35 20.20
CA TYR A 937 0.93 -7.07 19.45
C TYR A 937 1.35 -5.60 19.65
N ASN A 938 2.41 -5.11 18.98
CA ASN A 938 2.94 -3.75 19.18
C ASN A 938 3.23 -3.44 20.65
N ILE A 939 4.16 -4.18 21.24
CA ILE A 939 4.47 -4.07 22.66
C ILE A 939 5.06 -2.70 23.01
N GLN A 940 4.63 -2.13 24.14
CA GLN A 940 5.32 -0.99 24.75
C GLN A 940 6.69 -1.44 25.27
N ASN A 941 7.72 -1.16 24.51
CA ASN A 941 9.06 -1.71 24.74
C ASN A 941 10.04 -0.76 25.47
N LYS A 942 9.63 0.47 25.78
CA LYS A 942 10.45 1.42 26.56
C LYS A 942 10.44 1.04 28.04
N VAL A 943 11.58 0.67 28.59
CA VAL A 943 11.70 0.16 29.99
C VAL A 943 11.30 1.17 31.04
N ASN A 944 11.35 2.47 30.75
CA ASN A 944 10.92 3.53 31.64
C ASN A 944 9.41 3.84 31.58
N SER A 945 8.66 3.18 30.71
CA SER A 945 7.22 3.30 30.64
C SER A 945 6.56 2.50 31.78
N ALA A 946 5.53 3.07 32.39
CA ALA A 946 4.70 2.37 33.38
C ALA A 946 4.03 1.12 32.81
N ASN A 947 3.78 1.13 31.48
CA ASN A 947 3.14 0.04 30.73
C ASN A 947 4.16 -0.84 29.99
N PHE A 948 5.43 -0.88 30.42
CA PHE A 948 6.45 -1.70 29.78
C PHE A 948 6.01 -3.17 29.68
N GLY A 949 6.10 -3.71 28.45
CA GLY A 949 5.72 -5.10 28.18
C GLY A 949 4.22 -5.31 27.90
N SER A 950 3.37 -4.29 28.03
CA SER A 950 1.96 -4.39 27.65
C SER A 950 1.77 -4.24 26.13
N SER A 951 0.75 -4.90 25.61
CA SER A 951 0.34 -4.74 24.21
C SER A 951 -0.34 -3.39 23.99
N ARG A 952 -0.04 -2.74 22.88
CA ARG A 952 -0.65 -1.47 22.46
C ARG A 952 -1.74 -1.67 21.44
N SER A 953 -1.72 -2.80 20.75
CA SER A 953 -2.70 -3.19 19.73
C SER A 953 -3.12 -4.63 19.96
N PHE A 954 -4.34 -4.96 19.56
CA PHE A 954 -4.92 -6.29 19.70
C PHE A 954 -5.63 -6.68 18.42
N PHE A 955 -5.64 -7.96 18.08
CA PHE A 955 -6.53 -8.47 17.04
C PHE A 955 -7.99 -8.25 17.45
N ASP A 956 -8.83 -7.94 16.48
CA ASP A 956 -10.22 -7.63 16.72
C ASP A 956 -11.01 -8.77 17.38
N PRO A 957 -12.02 -8.44 18.23
CA PRO A 957 -12.89 -9.43 18.84
C PRO A 957 -13.75 -10.14 17.80
N ARG A 958 -14.51 -11.17 18.24
CA ARG A 958 -15.47 -11.86 17.39
C ARG A 958 -16.50 -10.89 16.85
N ARG A 959 -16.76 -10.98 15.53
CA ARG A 959 -17.71 -10.13 14.82
C ARG A 959 -18.63 -10.99 13.96
N PHE A 960 -19.91 -10.64 13.95
CA PHE A 960 -20.90 -11.20 13.05
C PHE A 960 -21.25 -10.16 11.97
N GLN A 961 -21.52 -10.64 10.76
CA GLN A 961 -21.87 -9.79 9.63
C GLN A 961 -22.97 -10.47 8.84
N LEU A 962 -23.98 -9.73 8.42
CA LEU A 962 -25.10 -10.25 7.64
C LEU A 962 -25.19 -9.49 6.32
N ALA A 963 -25.46 -10.21 5.23
CA ALA A 963 -25.62 -9.63 3.91
C ALA A 963 -26.83 -10.20 3.18
N VAL A 964 -27.48 -9.35 2.39
CA VAL A 964 -28.51 -9.75 1.42
C VAL A 964 -28.10 -9.19 0.06
N LYS A 965 -28.10 -10.06 -0.96
CA LYS A 965 -27.77 -9.70 -2.34
C LYS A 965 -28.91 -10.12 -3.26
N PHE A 966 -29.33 -9.22 -4.14
CA PHE A 966 -30.26 -9.50 -5.22
C PHE A 966 -29.52 -9.45 -6.55
N GLN A 967 -29.56 -10.55 -7.30
CA GLN A 967 -28.86 -10.72 -8.58
C GLN A 967 -29.86 -10.97 -9.70
N PHE A 968 -29.64 -10.35 -10.88
CA PHE A 968 -30.57 -10.42 -12.02
C PHE A 968 -29.85 -10.44 -13.36
#